data_f5b7c03021e3d8793fba3be1fb524cbc
#
_entry.id   f5b7c03021e3d8793fba3be1fb524cbc
#
_cell.length_a   1.000
_cell.length_b   1.000
_cell.length_c   1.000
_cell.angle_alpha   90.00
_cell.angle_beta   90.00
_cell.angle_gamma   90.00
#
_symmetry.space_group_name_H-M   'P 1'
#
loop_
_entity.id
_entity.type
_entity.pdbx_description
1 polymer ?
#
loop_
_entity_poly.entity_id
_entity_poly.type
_entity_poly.pdbx_seq_one_letter_code
_entity_poly.pdbx_strand_id
1 'polypeptide(L)'
;MAAPDPRSSVLEAPPPRFSADEVARIASELFDVSGTAVDLGSERDQTFLIDDGHGGGGVLKISNLGEDPAVLDLETAAILHVTRLDPSLPVARPRVGRDGGDGPAAYRPTVEGPDGLHFTRLFERLHGRAGNAMLDDRAVYEYAATHARLNLALRGFFHPAAARDLLWDLQHAAKLRPLLGVLADAERRALVADVLDRYEARVAPCWPRLRAQVVHGDMSLDNVLLDERRRICGIVDFGDTSHTAQVADFAVGLASLLRGRTDEDVFRTARIAIDGYASRIPFEPEELEMLADLVAARLATIVTISAWRVERYPENAEYIQAWDADSWALLELFAATGADEIACRFGTPRPAVPTGELARRRRRVLGSALTDLTYRRPVHVMRGEGVWLVDADGRRLLDAYNNVPVVGHCHPRVTEAVVRQTRTLNTHARYLYEPLIDLAERLVASMPPDSGLDTVMLVNSGSEANEIAWRLARAFTGGRGAVVTEHAYHGVTHAIAKLSPEAWPQNFGTGTVETIAPRGSASAAADAIARLEKRSVALAATFADCCFTSDGIHTPPASELAAIVRTTHDAGGLFVADEVQAGHGRTGEHLWAFASYGVTPDLVTLGKPMGNGYPVAATITRAEIVDRFADEGRLFSTFGGNPVAASAALAVLDVIDDERLIENAATVGSRLRRALDELHTHHAAIVEVRGRGLLVGVELVDAALAAGVVDGLRDDGILIGRTGRDGNVLKIRPPLVFADEHADRVVAAIADALDRG
;
A
#
# COMPACT_ATOMS: atom_id res chain seq x y z
N MET A 1 -14.95 48.60 -24.16
CA MET A 1 -15.60 48.10 -22.92
C MET A 1 -15.85 46.62 -23.16
N ALA A 2 -15.05 45.79 -22.52
CA ALA A 2 -15.31 44.34 -22.49
C ALA A 2 -16.60 44.13 -21.65
N ALA A 3 -17.48 43.23 -22.06
CA ALA A 3 -18.67 42.85 -21.30
C ALA A 3 -18.18 42.40 -19.89
N PRO A 4 -18.86 42.78 -18.80
CA PRO A 4 -18.49 42.34 -17.47
C PRO A 4 -18.51 40.81 -17.43
N ASP A 5 -17.48 40.20 -16.90
CA ASP A 5 -17.42 38.77 -16.67
C ASP A 5 -18.56 38.37 -15.71
N PRO A 6 -19.52 37.52 -16.12
CA PRO A 6 -20.67 37.17 -15.27
C PRO A 6 -20.27 36.49 -13.95
N ARG A 7 -18.98 36.15 -13.79
CA ARG A 7 -18.39 35.47 -12.63
C ARG A 7 -17.98 36.41 -11.49
N SER A 8 -17.87 37.71 -11.75
CA SER A 8 -17.57 38.73 -10.73
C SER A 8 -18.83 39.21 -9.99
N SER A 9 -20.03 38.93 -10.52
CA SER A 9 -21.27 39.54 -10.03
C SER A 9 -21.68 39.10 -8.62
N VAL A 10 -21.42 37.84 -8.22
CA VAL A 10 -21.80 37.29 -6.91
C VAL A 10 -20.91 37.82 -5.79
N LEU A 11 -19.60 37.98 -6.06
CA LEU A 11 -18.64 38.54 -5.10
C LEU A 11 -18.71 40.08 -5.00
N GLU A 12 -19.32 40.73 -5.98
CA GLU A 12 -19.47 42.20 -6.04
C GLU A 12 -20.85 42.67 -5.62
N ALA A 13 -21.86 41.78 -5.51
CA ALA A 13 -23.20 42.14 -5.05
C ALA A 13 -23.19 42.40 -3.54
N PRO A 14 -23.84 43.50 -3.09
CA PRO A 14 -23.94 43.76 -1.65
C PRO A 14 -24.81 42.70 -0.95
N PRO A 15 -24.49 42.36 0.31
CA PRO A 15 -25.31 41.42 1.08
C PRO A 15 -26.73 41.97 1.28
N PRO A 16 -27.75 41.09 1.45
CA PRO A 16 -29.10 41.50 1.78
C PRO A 16 -29.17 42.33 3.07
N ARG A 17 -30.27 43.09 3.27
CA ARG A 17 -30.39 43.98 4.42
C ARG A 17 -31.77 43.78 5.09
N PHE A 18 -31.95 42.62 5.70
CA PHE A 18 -33.16 42.32 6.52
C PHE A 18 -32.83 42.45 7.99
N SER A 19 -33.76 43.04 8.75
CA SER A 19 -33.68 43.11 10.21
C SER A 19 -34.03 41.74 10.84
N ALA A 20 -33.60 41.50 12.07
CA ALA A 20 -33.91 40.27 12.79
C ALA A 20 -35.44 40.01 12.90
N ASP A 21 -36.24 41.05 13.09
CA ASP A 21 -37.70 40.93 13.15
C ASP A 21 -38.31 40.53 11.82
N GLU A 22 -37.79 41.07 10.69
CA GLU A 22 -38.21 40.66 9.33
C GLU A 22 -37.82 39.21 9.06
N VAL A 23 -36.64 38.82 9.46
CA VAL A 23 -36.14 37.44 9.26
C VAL A 23 -36.97 36.44 10.08
N ALA A 24 -37.33 36.74 11.33
CA ALA A 24 -38.20 35.91 12.15
C ALA A 24 -39.61 35.74 11.52
N ARG A 25 -40.14 36.82 10.91
CA ARG A 25 -41.41 36.78 10.17
C ARG A 25 -41.26 35.93 8.89
N ILE A 26 -40.21 36.10 8.12
CA ILE A 26 -39.91 35.29 6.91
C ILE A 26 -39.86 33.81 7.24
N ALA A 27 -39.16 33.43 8.31
CA ALA A 27 -39.09 32.05 8.79
C ALA A 27 -40.47 31.47 9.12
N SER A 28 -41.32 32.25 9.78
CA SER A 28 -42.68 31.85 10.11
C SER A 28 -43.59 31.74 8.89
N GLU A 29 -43.55 32.72 8.00
CA GLU A 29 -44.42 32.78 6.83
C GLU A 29 -44.06 31.73 5.76
N LEU A 30 -42.77 31.56 5.47
CA LEU A 30 -42.30 30.71 4.38
C LEU A 30 -41.97 29.28 4.79
N PHE A 31 -41.68 29.01 6.07
CA PHE A 31 -41.24 27.69 6.53
C PHE A 31 -41.97 27.13 7.76
N ASP A 32 -42.95 27.84 8.27
CA ASP A 32 -43.73 27.44 9.48
C ASP A 32 -42.82 27.29 10.73
N VAL A 33 -41.75 28.10 10.82
CA VAL A 33 -40.80 28.07 11.94
C VAL A 33 -40.83 29.41 12.68
N SER A 34 -41.31 29.39 13.95
CA SER A 34 -41.41 30.57 14.79
C SER A 34 -40.23 30.59 15.78
N GLY A 35 -39.66 31.76 16.00
CA GLY A 35 -38.56 31.96 16.94
C GLY A 35 -37.95 33.35 16.84
N THR A 36 -36.94 33.63 17.64
CA THR A 36 -36.11 34.83 17.52
C THR A 36 -34.97 34.62 16.56
N ALA A 37 -34.73 35.60 15.68
CA ALA A 37 -33.62 35.54 14.75
C ALA A 37 -32.33 36.15 15.35
N VAL A 38 -31.26 35.40 15.32
CA VAL A 38 -29.92 35.83 15.77
C VAL A 38 -28.99 35.79 14.58
N ASP A 39 -28.35 36.89 14.25
CA ASP A 39 -27.39 36.99 13.13
C ASP A 39 -26.13 36.15 13.44
N LEU A 40 -25.78 35.26 12.52
CA LEU A 40 -24.57 34.40 12.60
C LEU A 40 -23.38 34.99 11.83
N GLY A 41 -23.59 36.11 11.11
CA GLY A 41 -22.63 36.65 10.19
C GLY A 41 -22.54 35.82 8.91
N SER A 42 -22.29 36.45 7.80
CA SER A 42 -22.06 35.81 6.51
C SER A 42 -21.30 36.77 5.60
N GLU A 43 -20.59 36.19 4.67
CA GLU A 43 -19.71 36.92 3.77
C GLU A 43 -20.44 37.56 2.58
N ARG A 44 -21.44 36.85 2.04
CA ARG A 44 -22.16 37.18 0.80
C ARG A 44 -23.67 37.28 1.01
N ASP A 45 -24.18 36.45 1.90
CA ASP A 45 -25.59 36.28 2.21
C ASP A 45 -25.91 36.91 3.58
N GLN A 46 -27.14 36.83 4.02
CA GLN A 46 -27.48 36.97 5.45
C GLN A 46 -27.86 35.61 6.03
N THR A 47 -27.23 35.22 7.15
CA THR A 47 -27.46 33.91 7.80
C THR A 47 -27.89 34.12 9.22
N PHE A 48 -29.05 33.59 9.60
CA PHE A 48 -29.64 33.76 10.93
C PHE A 48 -30.00 32.43 11.58
N LEU A 49 -29.69 32.29 12.84
CA LEU A 49 -30.28 31.25 13.68
C LEU A 49 -31.69 31.67 14.10
N ILE A 50 -32.67 30.86 13.76
CA ILE A 50 -34.04 30.99 14.32
C ILE A 50 -34.14 30.12 15.55
N ASP A 51 -34.22 30.73 16.73
CA ASP A 51 -34.24 30.02 18.01
C ASP A 51 -35.67 30.02 18.56
N ASP A 52 -36.28 28.85 18.70
CA ASP A 52 -37.64 28.66 19.26
C ASP A 52 -37.68 28.59 20.79
N GLY A 53 -36.52 28.78 21.44
CA GLY A 53 -36.40 28.72 22.91
C GLY A 53 -36.45 27.32 23.51
N HIS A 54 -36.65 26.26 22.70
CA HIS A 54 -36.76 24.85 23.11
C HIS A 54 -35.68 23.96 22.52
N GLY A 55 -34.67 24.57 21.83
CA GLY A 55 -33.60 23.86 21.15
C GLY A 55 -33.95 23.40 19.74
N GLY A 56 -35.10 23.76 19.22
CA GLY A 56 -35.54 23.60 17.84
C GLY A 56 -35.21 24.83 16.98
N GLY A 57 -36.01 25.05 15.94
CA GLY A 57 -35.83 26.16 15.00
C GLY A 57 -35.03 25.73 13.74
N GLY A 58 -34.11 26.58 13.26
CA GLY A 58 -33.34 26.30 12.09
C GLY A 58 -32.33 27.40 11.75
N VAL A 59 -31.57 27.25 10.67
CA VAL A 59 -30.70 28.30 10.14
C VAL A 59 -31.28 28.79 8.83
N LEU A 60 -31.69 30.06 8.82
CA LEU A 60 -32.23 30.73 7.63
C LEU A 60 -31.10 31.46 6.89
N LYS A 61 -30.90 31.14 5.63
CA LYS A 61 -30.01 31.89 4.69
C LYS A 61 -30.86 32.71 3.72
N ILE A 62 -30.55 33.98 3.54
CA ILE A 62 -31.13 34.86 2.53
C ILE A 62 -30.02 35.20 1.55
N SER A 63 -30.15 34.73 0.31
CA SER A 63 -29.11 34.89 -0.70
C SER A 63 -29.06 36.31 -1.26
N ASN A 64 -27.88 36.74 -1.67
CA ASN A 64 -27.75 38.03 -2.37
C ASN A 64 -28.42 37.99 -3.76
N LEU A 65 -28.62 39.16 -4.39
CA LEU A 65 -29.30 39.28 -5.69
C LEU A 65 -28.50 38.72 -6.86
N GLY A 66 -27.21 38.51 -6.72
CA GLY A 66 -26.34 37.95 -7.76
C GLY A 66 -26.30 36.43 -7.78
N GLU A 67 -26.97 35.73 -6.83
CA GLU A 67 -26.88 34.29 -6.72
C GLU A 67 -27.69 33.58 -7.82
N ASP A 68 -27.06 32.60 -8.47
CA ASP A 68 -27.69 31.78 -9.50
C ASP A 68 -28.60 30.72 -8.82
N PRO A 69 -29.92 30.72 -9.14
CA PRO A 69 -30.81 29.69 -8.61
C PRO A 69 -30.38 28.25 -8.94
N ALA A 70 -29.66 28.01 -10.02
CA ALA A 70 -29.17 26.70 -10.36
C ALA A 70 -28.03 26.23 -9.40
N VAL A 71 -27.29 27.16 -8.80
CA VAL A 71 -26.29 26.87 -7.75
C VAL A 71 -27.00 26.52 -6.44
N LEU A 72 -28.05 27.26 -6.06
CA LEU A 72 -28.86 26.92 -4.88
C LEU A 72 -29.53 25.55 -4.99
N ASP A 73 -29.95 25.19 -6.21
CA ASP A 73 -30.49 23.86 -6.52
C ASP A 73 -29.42 22.77 -6.42
N LEU A 74 -28.18 23.03 -6.89
CA LEU A 74 -27.02 22.13 -6.75
C LEU A 74 -26.75 21.82 -5.28
N GLU A 75 -26.61 22.86 -4.43
CA GLU A 75 -26.37 22.69 -2.98
C GLU A 75 -27.45 21.84 -2.33
N THR A 76 -28.72 22.17 -2.56
CA THR A 76 -29.85 21.43 -2.04
C THR A 76 -29.87 19.98 -2.49
N ALA A 77 -29.65 19.73 -3.79
CA ALA A 77 -29.62 18.38 -4.35
C ALA A 77 -28.45 17.56 -3.81
N ALA A 78 -27.25 18.17 -3.62
CA ALA A 78 -26.08 17.51 -3.04
C ALA A 78 -26.36 17.06 -1.60
N ILE A 79 -26.92 17.94 -0.75
CA ILE A 79 -27.28 17.62 0.64
C ILE A 79 -28.30 16.48 0.70
N LEU A 80 -29.37 16.55 -0.11
CA LEU A 80 -30.39 15.51 -0.15
C LEU A 80 -29.85 14.18 -0.65
N HIS A 81 -28.92 14.21 -1.61
CA HIS A 81 -28.25 13.01 -2.10
C HIS A 81 -27.37 12.37 -1.02
N VAL A 82 -26.53 13.14 -0.34
CA VAL A 82 -25.69 12.69 0.79
C VAL A 82 -26.55 12.08 1.89
N THR A 83 -27.62 12.77 2.30
CA THR A 83 -28.52 12.29 3.35
C THR A 83 -29.19 10.97 3.00
N ARG A 84 -29.48 10.74 1.73
CA ARG A 84 -30.07 9.48 1.26
C ARG A 84 -29.06 8.33 1.27
N LEU A 85 -27.80 8.58 0.88
CA LEU A 85 -26.77 7.53 0.77
C LEU A 85 -26.08 7.21 2.09
N ASP A 86 -25.81 8.22 2.91
CA ASP A 86 -25.28 8.04 4.27
C ASP A 86 -26.06 8.89 5.27
N PRO A 87 -27.22 8.40 5.78
CA PRO A 87 -28.04 9.13 6.75
C PRO A 87 -27.34 9.43 8.06
N SER A 88 -26.21 8.80 8.33
CA SER A 88 -25.42 9.00 9.56
C SER A 88 -24.42 10.16 9.46
N LEU A 89 -24.21 10.72 8.26
CA LEU A 89 -23.43 11.96 8.10
C LEU A 89 -24.23 13.14 8.67
N PRO A 90 -23.63 13.94 9.55
CA PRO A 90 -24.32 15.02 10.23
C PRO A 90 -24.39 16.27 9.34
N VAL A 91 -25.09 16.21 8.22
CA VAL A 91 -25.28 17.36 7.31
C VAL A 91 -26.56 18.10 7.66
N ALA A 92 -26.54 19.44 7.57
CA ALA A 92 -27.71 20.28 7.80
C ALA A 92 -28.73 20.12 6.66
N ARG A 93 -29.86 19.48 6.93
CA ARG A 93 -30.88 19.20 5.91
C ARG A 93 -31.69 20.44 5.58
N PRO A 94 -31.94 20.73 4.29
CA PRO A 94 -32.83 21.82 3.89
C PRO A 94 -34.27 21.43 4.15
N ARG A 95 -35.09 22.41 4.52
CA ARG A 95 -36.56 22.26 4.73
C ARG A 95 -37.31 22.79 3.49
N VAL A 96 -38.39 22.11 3.17
CA VAL A 96 -39.32 22.55 2.12
C VAL A 96 -40.06 23.79 2.61
N GLY A 97 -40.26 24.77 1.73
CA GLY A 97 -41.12 25.93 2.01
C GLY A 97 -42.58 25.54 2.25
N ARG A 98 -43.33 26.39 2.94
CA ARG A 98 -44.73 26.15 3.36
C ARG A 98 -45.67 25.81 2.21
N ASP A 99 -45.45 26.42 1.04
CA ASP A 99 -46.33 26.19 -0.12
C ASP A 99 -46.11 24.78 -0.76
N GLY A 100 -45.10 24.04 -0.27
CA GLY A 100 -44.81 22.72 -0.73
C GLY A 100 -44.31 22.72 -2.20
N GLY A 101 -44.41 21.56 -2.83
CA GLY A 101 -44.03 21.38 -4.22
C GLY A 101 -43.01 20.28 -4.42
N ASP A 102 -42.86 19.87 -5.68
CA ASP A 102 -41.84 18.86 -6.06
C ASP A 102 -40.63 19.54 -6.66
N GLY A 103 -39.46 19.03 -6.29
CA GLY A 103 -38.17 19.45 -6.84
C GLY A 103 -37.45 20.56 -6.05
N PRO A 104 -36.26 21.00 -6.53
CA PRO A 104 -35.37 21.91 -5.79
C PRO A 104 -35.99 23.28 -5.48
N ALA A 105 -36.84 23.82 -6.35
CA ALA A 105 -37.48 25.12 -6.15
C ALA A 105 -38.34 25.19 -4.86
N ALA A 106 -38.86 24.05 -4.37
CA ALA A 106 -39.64 23.98 -3.14
C ALA A 106 -38.78 24.30 -1.89
N TYR A 107 -37.48 24.19 -1.97
CA TYR A 107 -36.53 24.45 -0.88
C TYR A 107 -36.01 25.90 -0.85
N ARG A 108 -36.32 26.73 -1.87
CA ARG A 108 -35.83 28.11 -2.01
C ARG A 108 -36.96 29.10 -2.33
N PRO A 109 -37.97 29.22 -1.49
CA PRO A 109 -38.95 30.26 -1.67
C PRO A 109 -38.31 31.64 -1.72
N THR A 110 -39.01 32.62 -2.31
CA THR A 110 -38.50 33.98 -2.47
C THR A 110 -39.17 34.95 -1.52
N VAL A 111 -38.43 36.02 -1.17
CA VAL A 111 -38.92 37.16 -0.37
C VAL A 111 -38.56 38.46 -1.10
N GLU A 112 -39.47 39.42 -1.09
CA GLU A 112 -39.20 40.76 -1.59
C GLU A 112 -38.46 41.57 -0.52
N GLY A 113 -37.29 42.08 -0.87
CA GLY A 113 -36.47 42.94 -0.02
C GLY A 113 -36.36 44.37 -0.59
N PRO A 114 -35.66 45.26 0.12
CA PRO A 114 -35.49 46.66 -0.28
C PRO A 114 -34.84 46.79 -1.67
N ASP A 115 -33.97 45.85 -2.04
CA ASP A 115 -33.12 45.90 -3.23
C ASP A 115 -33.58 44.92 -4.32
N GLY A 116 -34.61 44.09 -4.09
CA GLY A 116 -35.15 43.12 -5.03
C GLY A 116 -35.67 41.83 -4.44
N LEU A 117 -35.81 40.80 -5.27
CA LEU A 117 -36.34 39.48 -4.90
C LEU A 117 -35.21 38.56 -4.51
N HIS A 118 -35.17 38.13 -3.23
CA HIS A 118 -34.13 37.24 -2.67
C HIS A 118 -34.63 35.83 -2.53
N PHE A 119 -33.76 34.84 -2.75
CA PHE A 119 -34.01 33.44 -2.40
C PHE A 119 -33.78 33.24 -0.90
N THR A 120 -34.63 32.43 -0.27
CA THR A 120 -34.48 32.06 1.13
C THR A 120 -34.40 30.54 1.26
N ARG A 121 -33.55 30.05 2.14
CA ARG A 121 -33.40 28.59 2.43
C ARG A 121 -33.32 28.39 3.94
N LEU A 122 -34.10 27.45 4.45
CA LEU A 122 -34.04 27.06 5.85
C LEU A 122 -33.45 25.68 6.01
N PHE A 123 -32.45 25.57 6.86
CA PHE A 123 -31.76 24.32 7.21
C PHE A 123 -32.08 23.89 8.64
N GLU A 124 -32.01 22.57 8.89
CA GLU A 124 -32.11 22.03 10.24
C GLU A 124 -30.99 22.62 11.14
N ARG A 125 -31.34 22.94 12.37
CA ARG A 125 -30.35 23.36 13.37
C ARG A 125 -29.51 22.17 13.78
N LEU A 126 -28.20 22.27 13.59
CA LEU A 126 -27.23 21.34 14.15
C LEU A 126 -26.65 21.90 15.44
N HIS A 127 -26.45 21.03 16.43
CA HIS A 127 -25.92 21.42 17.73
C HIS A 127 -24.42 21.15 17.79
N GLY A 128 -23.61 22.18 17.94
CA GLY A 128 -22.16 22.14 18.02
C GLY A 128 -21.54 23.52 17.99
N ARG A 129 -20.24 23.58 18.05
CA ARG A 129 -19.46 24.83 17.89
C ARG A 129 -18.57 24.70 16.66
N ALA A 130 -18.38 25.81 15.94
CA ALA A 130 -17.44 25.83 14.82
C ALA A 130 -16.05 25.32 15.24
N GLY A 131 -15.41 24.54 14.38
CA GLY A 131 -14.17 23.83 14.65
C GLY A 131 -12.92 24.70 14.62
N ASN A 132 -12.96 25.92 15.16
CA ASN A 132 -11.85 26.88 15.16
C ASN A 132 -10.73 26.58 16.18
N ALA A 133 -10.82 25.47 16.93
CA ALA A 133 -9.80 25.03 17.88
C ALA A 133 -8.91 23.94 17.27
N MET A 134 -7.61 23.91 17.63
CA MET A 134 -6.72 22.82 17.24
C MET A 134 -7.25 21.48 17.71
N LEU A 135 -7.40 20.53 16.77
CA LEU A 135 -7.82 19.18 17.02
C LEU A 135 -6.65 18.33 17.51
N ASP A 136 -6.90 17.38 18.43
CA ASP A 136 -5.96 16.35 18.79
C ASP A 136 -5.84 15.28 17.68
N ASP A 137 -4.89 14.38 17.80
CA ASP A 137 -4.58 13.36 16.78
C ASP A 137 -5.78 12.49 16.41
N ARG A 138 -6.58 12.11 17.41
CA ARG A 138 -7.78 11.31 17.20
C ARG A 138 -8.84 12.10 16.43
N ALA A 139 -9.09 13.34 16.83
CA ALA A 139 -10.07 14.19 16.19
C ALA A 139 -9.65 14.54 14.75
N VAL A 140 -8.36 14.73 14.48
CA VAL A 140 -7.79 14.91 13.13
C VAL A 140 -8.08 13.68 12.26
N TYR A 141 -7.81 12.48 12.77
CA TYR A 141 -8.10 11.23 12.06
C TYR A 141 -9.60 11.08 11.76
N GLU A 142 -10.47 11.28 12.76
CA GLU A 142 -11.91 11.18 12.63
C GLU A 142 -12.48 12.24 11.66
N TYR A 143 -11.93 13.46 11.67
CA TYR A 143 -12.27 14.51 10.71
C TYR A 143 -11.97 14.06 9.28
N ALA A 144 -10.76 13.61 9.02
CA ALA A 144 -10.35 13.19 7.67
C ALA A 144 -11.11 11.95 7.18
N ALA A 145 -11.41 11.00 8.06
CA ALA A 145 -12.24 9.84 7.74
C ALA A 145 -13.70 10.25 7.44
N THR A 146 -14.23 11.29 8.11
CA THR A 146 -15.57 11.83 7.85
C THR A 146 -15.61 12.59 6.53
N HIS A 147 -14.57 13.36 6.21
CA HIS A 147 -14.40 14.01 4.90
C HIS A 147 -14.40 12.97 3.76
N ALA A 148 -13.65 11.88 3.91
CA ALA A 148 -13.67 10.79 2.93
C ALA A 148 -15.06 10.13 2.81
N ARG A 149 -15.82 9.97 3.91
CA ARG A 149 -17.20 9.47 3.86
C ARG A 149 -18.12 10.41 3.09
N LEU A 150 -17.98 11.72 3.27
CA LEU A 150 -18.75 12.72 2.51
C LEU A 150 -18.45 12.58 1.00
N ASN A 151 -17.17 12.45 0.62
CA ASN A 151 -16.77 12.23 -0.76
C ASN A 151 -17.29 10.89 -1.32
N LEU A 152 -17.34 9.82 -0.51
CA LEU A 152 -18.00 8.57 -0.90
C LEU A 152 -19.50 8.75 -1.13
N ALA A 153 -20.18 9.50 -0.28
CA ALA A 153 -21.61 9.77 -0.42
C ALA A 153 -21.92 10.65 -1.65
N LEU A 154 -21.01 11.54 -2.05
CA LEU A 154 -21.14 12.35 -3.26
C LEU A 154 -20.73 11.60 -4.54
N ARG A 155 -20.15 10.41 -4.45
CA ARG A 155 -19.73 9.62 -5.62
C ARG A 155 -20.93 9.26 -6.50
N GLY A 156 -20.84 9.63 -7.78
CA GLY A 156 -21.91 9.41 -8.74
C GLY A 156 -23.04 10.47 -8.71
N PHE A 157 -22.96 11.46 -7.82
CA PHE A 157 -23.82 12.62 -7.89
C PHE A 157 -23.42 13.49 -9.11
N PHE A 158 -24.43 13.96 -9.82
CA PHE A 158 -24.26 14.84 -10.97
C PHE A 158 -25.28 15.97 -10.95
N HIS A 159 -24.81 17.19 -11.24
CA HIS A 159 -25.68 18.34 -11.41
C HIS A 159 -25.03 19.28 -12.43
N PRO A 160 -25.79 19.84 -13.41
CA PRO A 160 -25.23 20.71 -14.46
C PRO A 160 -24.49 21.93 -13.93
N ALA A 161 -24.98 22.54 -12.84
CA ALA A 161 -24.36 23.70 -12.22
C ALA A 161 -23.05 23.39 -11.46
N ALA A 162 -22.66 22.11 -11.32
CA ALA A 162 -21.40 21.77 -10.64
C ALA A 162 -20.15 22.10 -11.48
N ALA A 163 -20.29 22.25 -12.79
CA ALA A 163 -19.20 22.68 -13.68
C ALA A 163 -19.07 24.22 -13.65
N ARG A 164 -18.81 24.78 -12.46
CA ARG A 164 -18.72 26.24 -12.23
C ARG A 164 -17.25 26.68 -12.10
N ASP A 165 -17.01 27.91 -12.45
CA ASP A 165 -15.69 28.55 -12.38
C ASP A 165 -15.56 29.34 -11.06
N LEU A 166 -15.01 28.70 -10.04
CA LEU A 166 -14.78 29.31 -8.75
C LEU A 166 -13.30 29.71 -8.59
N LEU A 167 -13.05 30.92 -8.13
CA LEU A 167 -11.68 31.35 -7.85
C LEU A 167 -11.07 30.59 -6.65
N TRP A 168 -11.92 30.07 -5.76
CA TRP A 168 -11.53 29.24 -4.64
C TRP A 168 -11.19 27.78 -5.01
N ASP A 169 -11.65 27.31 -6.18
CA ASP A 169 -11.33 25.96 -6.67
C ASP A 169 -9.88 25.91 -7.14
N LEU A 170 -9.10 25.02 -6.54
CA LEU A 170 -7.67 24.87 -6.83
C LEU A 170 -7.39 24.53 -8.30
N GLN A 171 -8.36 24.02 -9.05
CA GLN A 171 -8.25 23.88 -10.51
C GLN A 171 -7.89 25.20 -11.20
N HIS A 172 -8.28 26.30 -10.60
CA HIS A 172 -8.12 27.64 -11.14
C HIS A 172 -7.03 28.48 -10.45
N ALA A 173 -6.15 27.86 -9.64
CA ALA A 173 -5.12 28.56 -8.87
C ALA A 173 -4.25 29.48 -9.74
N ALA A 174 -3.95 29.11 -10.99
CA ALA A 174 -3.20 29.97 -11.93
C ALA A 174 -3.90 31.32 -12.21
N LYS A 175 -5.22 31.44 -12.05
CA LYS A 175 -5.98 32.68 -12.21
C LYS A 175 -5.69 33.74 -11.12
N LEU A 176 -4.95 33.36 -10.07
CA LEU A 176 -4.49 34.30 -9.03
C LEU A 176 -3.35 35.21 -9.52
N ARG A 177 -2.62 34.83 -10.58
CA ARG A 177 -1.46 35.64 -11.07
C ARG A 177 -1.77 37.11 -11.31
N PRO A 178 -2.86 37.48 -11.99
CA PRO A 178 -3.19 38.91 -12.18
C PRO A 178 -3.45 39.66 -10.88
N LEU A 179 -3.79 38.92 -9.80
CA LEU A 179 -4.11 39.51 -8.49
C LEU A 179 -2.87 39.69 -7.60
N LEU A 180 -1.70 39.19 -7.94
CA LEU A 180 -0.49 39.26 -7.11
C LEU A 180 -0.09 40.71 -6.77
N GLY A 181 -0.51 41.69 -7.59
CA GLY A 181 -0.25 43.10 -7.34
C GLY A 181 -0.87 43.67 -6.06
N VAL A 182 -1.92 43.01 -5.50
CA VAL A 182 -2.54 43.44 -4.23
C VAL A 182 -1.69 43.11 -3.01
N LEU A 183 -0.72 42.19 -3.14
CA LEU A 183 0.23 41.85 -2.09
C LEU A 183 1.31 42.91 -2.04
N ALA A 184 1.24 43.80 -1.06
CA ALA A 184 2.16 44.95 -0.94
C ALA A 184 3.62 44.53 -0.64
N ASP A 185 3.80 43.49 0.19
CA ASP A 185 5.10 42.94 0.56
C ASP A 185 5.73 42.18 -0.62
N ALA A 186 6.93 42.58 -1.04
CA ALA A 186 7.63 42.02 -2.20
C ALA A 186 8.10 40.58 -1.96
N GLU A 187 8.53 40.21 -0.76
CA GLU A 187 9.00 38.87 -0.40
C GLU A 187 7.82 37.91 -0.37
N ARG A 188 6.71 38.28 0.26
CA ARG A 188 5.46 37.52 0.29
C ARG A 188 4.85 37.35 -1.11
N ARG A 189 4.90 38.39 -1.92
CA ARG A 189 4.46 38.29 -3.33
C ARG A 189 5.33 37.32 -4.12
N ALA A 190 6.64 37.33 -3.95
CA ALA A 190 7.55 36.38 -4.58
C ALA A 190 7.26 34.94 -4.11
N LEU A 191 7.03 34.75 -2.81
CA LEU A 191 6.67 33.45 -2.24
C LEU A 191 5.39 32.86 -2.86
N VAL A 192 4.35 33.66 -3.01
CA VAL A 192 3.12 33.22 -3.68
C VAL A 192 3.36 32.95 -5.17
N ALA A 193 4.17 33.76 -5.85
CA ALA A 193 4.55 33.53 -7.24
C ALA A 193 5.27 32.17 -7.42
N ASP A 194 6.21 31.82 -6.54
CA ASP A 194 6.91 30.55 -6.55
C ASP A 194 5.95 29.35 -6.33
N VAL A 195 4.94 29.50 -5.47
CA VAL A 195 3.89 28.48 -5.30
C VAL A 195 3.10 28.29 -6.60
N LEU A 196 2.72 29.38 -7.27
CA LEU A 196 1.98 29.29 -8.53
C LEU A 196 2.85 28.72 -9.67
N ASP A 197 4.16 29.04 -9.71
CA ASP A 197 5.09 28.45 -10.67
C ASP A 197 5.17 26.92 -10.52
N ARG A 198 5.27 26.45 -9.28
CA ARG A 198 5.25 25.00 -9.00
C ARG A 198 3.90 24.35 -9.35
N TYR A 199 2.80 25.00 -9.00
CA TYR A 199 1.47 24.54 -9.37
C TYR A 199 1.34 24.35 -10.89
N GLU A 200 1.73 25.38 -11.67
CA GLU A 200 1.65 25.33 -13.14
C GLU A 200 2.60 24.28 -13.75
N ALA A 201 3.76 24.06 -13.14
CA ALA A 201 4.74 23.11 -13.63
C ALA A 201 4.42 21.65 -13.27
N ARG A 202 3.84 21.38 -12.10
CA ARG A 202 3.68 20.03 -11.54
C ARG A 202 2.23 19.57 -11.45
N VAL A 203 1.32 20.42 -11.02
CA VAL A 203 -0.08 20.06 -10.74
C VAL A 203 -0.96 20.22 -11.98
N ALA A 204 -0.93 21.39 -12.61
CA ALA A 204 -1.83 21.70 -13.73
C ALA A 204 -1.74 20.71 -14.91
N PRO A 205 -0.54 20.22 -15.34
CA PRO A 205 -0.44 19.23 -16.41
C PRO A 205 -1.02 17.85 -16.03
N CYS A 206 -1.08 17.53 -14.74
CA CYS A 206 -1.60 16.27 -14.23
C CYS A 206 -3.10 16.31 -13.94
N TRP A 207 -3.70 17.49 -13.86
CA TRP A 207 -5.09 17.68 -13.45
C TRP A 207 -6.10 16.78 -14.20
N PRO A 208 -6.01 16.61 -15.55
CA PRO A 208 -6.95 15.78 -16.29
C PRO A 208 -6.91 14.28 -15.94
N ARG A 209 -5.86 13.83 -15.22
CA ARG A 209 -5.68 12.44 -14.79
C ARG A 209 -6.13 12.18 -13.37
N LEU A 210 -6.38 13.24 -12.58
CA LEU A 210 -6.84 13.11 -11.20
C LEU A 210 -8.28 12.62 -11.15
N ARG A 211 -8.60 11.85 -10.11
CA ARG A 211 -9.97 11.41 -9.87
C ARG A 211 -10.84 12.60 -9.52
N ALA A 212 -11.83 12.89 -10.36
CA ALA A 212 -12.74 14.04 -10.21
C ALA A 212 -14.18 13.57 -9.98
N GLN A 213 -14.90 14.35 -9.19
CA GLN A 213 -16.34 14.19 -8.92
C GLN A 213 -16.90 15.50 -8.39
N VAL A 214 -18.19 15.54 -8.10
CA VAL A 214 -18.76 16.62 -7.28
C VAL A 214 -18.26 16.45 -5.84
N VAL A 215 -17.73 17.52 -5.26
CA VAL A 215 -17.19 17.57 -3.90
C VAL A 215 -17.80 18.74 -3.14
N HIS A 216 -17.58 18.80 -1.82
CA HIS A 216 -18.01 19.91 -0.97
C HIS A 216 -17.31 21.23 -1.34
N GLY A 217 -16.02 21.18 -1.65
CA GLY A 217 -15.20 22.31 -2.10
C GLY A 217 -14.60 23.15 -0.97
N ASP A 218 -15.22 23.18 0.23
CA ASP A 218 -14.69 23.89 1.39
C ASP A 218 -14.96 23.15 2.71
N MET A 219 -14.41 21.93 2.82
CA MET A 219 -14.40 21.17 4.07
C MET A 219 -13.38 21.75 5.06
N SER A 220 -13.44 23.07 5.29
CA SER A 220 -12.62 23.73 6.31
C SER A 220 -13.18 23.50 7.72
N LEU A 221 -12.37 23.74 8.77
CA LEU A 221 -12.83 23.65 10.15
C LEU A 221 -13.94 24.67 10.47
N ASP A 222 -14.03 25.74 9.68
CA ASP A 222 -15.08 26.76 9.85
C ASP A 222 -16.45 26.22 9.45
N ASN A 223 -16.51 25.23 8.53
CA ASN A 223 -17.72 24.58 8.04
C ASN A 223 -18.02 23.25 8.73
N VAL A 224 -17.32 22.96 9.84
CA VAL A 224 -17.50 21.75 10.64
C VAL A 224 -17.89 22.13 12.08
N LEU A 225 -18.98 21.55 12.58
CA LEU A 225 -19.38 21.71 13.97
C LEU A 225 -18.88 20.54 14.81
N LEU A 226 -18.35 20.86 15.99
CA LEU A 226 -17.81 19.90 16.94
C LEU A 226 -18.65 19.83 18.21
N ASP A 227 -18.87 18.63 18.75
CA ASP A 227 -19.47 18.39 20.06
C ASP A 227 -18.46 18.69 21.21
N GLU A 228 -18.91 18.56 22.45
CA GLU A 228 -18.07 18.74 23.64
C GLU A 228 -16.88 17.78 23.71
N ARG A 229 -16.94 16.64 23.00
CA ARG A 229 -15.86 15.66 22.87
C ARG A 229 -15.01 15.86 21.63
N ARG A 230 -15.15 17.03 20.96
CA ARG A 230 -14.46 17.38 19.70
C ARG A 230 -14.71 16.41 18.55
N ARG A 231 -15.86 15.73 18.51
CA ARG A 231 -16.29 14.90 17.39
C ARG A 231 -17.15 15.72 16.46
N ILE A 232 -17.06 15.45 15.15
CA ILE A 232 -17.91 16.11 14.16
C ILE A 232 -19.40 15.77 14.44
N CYS A 233 -20.17 16.80 14.65
CA CYS A 233 -21.62 16.72 14.84
C CYS A 233 -22.39 17.60 13.85
N GLY A 234 -21.69 18.29 12.92
CA GLY A 234 -22.28 19.07 11.87
C GLY A 234 -21.32 19.32 10.71
N ILE A 235 -21.83 19.23 9.48
CA ILE A 235 -21.20 19.69 8.25
C ILE A 235 -22.15 20.68 7.62
N VAL A 236 -21.68 21.88 7.36
CA VAL A 236 -22.49 23.01 6.88
C VAL A 236 -21.83 23.67 5.67
N ASP A 237 -22.55 24.53 5.01
CA ASP A 237 -22.08 25.37 3.92
C ASP A 237 -21.58 24.64 2.66
N PHE A 238 -22.52 24.13 1.89
CA PHE A 238 -22.27 23.52 0.56
C PHE A 238 -22.13 24.56 -0.56
N GLY A 239 -21.89 25.83 -0.23
CA GLY A 239 -21.85 26.95 -1.20
C GLY A 239 -20.73 26.84 -2.24
N ASP A 240 -19.65 26.13 -1.94
CA ASP A 240 -18.52 25.94 -2.86
C ASP A 240 -18.54 24.57 -3.55
N THR A 241 -19.68 23.85 -3.47
CA THR A 241 -19.86 22.56 -4.17
C THR A 241 -19.58 22.70 -5.65
N SER A 242 -18.63 21.93 -6.17
CA SER A 242 -18.19 21.96 -7.56
C SER A 242 -17.70 20.60 -8.03
N HIS A 243 -17.57 20.39 -9.34
CA HIS A 243 -16.96 19.20 -9.93
C HIS A 243 -15.46 19.44 -10.10
N THR A 244 -14.65 18.84 -9.22
CA THR A 244 -13.21 19.03 -9.22
C THR A 244 -12.49 17.77 -8.70
N ALA A 245 -11.15 17.81 -8.62
CA ALA A 245 -10.35 16.67 -8.15
C ALA A 245 -10.59 16.39 -6.65
N GLN A 246 -10.81 15.13 -6.28
CA GLN A 246 -11.00 14.71 -4.88
C GLN A 246 -9.83 15.10 -3.98
N VAL A 247 -8.59 14.97 -4.47
CA VAL A 247 -7.41 15.33 -3.71
C VAL A 247 -7.31 16.83 -3.46
N ALA A 248 -7.85 17.67 -4.35
CA ALA A 248 -7.90 19.12 -4.15
C ALA A 248 -8.88 19.50 -3.04
N ASP A 249 -10.05 18.87 -2.99
CA ASP A 249 -11.00 19.02 -1.88
C ASP A 249 -10.39 18.60 -0.54
N PHE A 250 -9.68 17.47 -0.51
CA PHE A 250 -8.95 17.06 0.69
C PHE A 250 -7.85 18.05 1.08
N ALA A 251 -7.12 18.63 0.11
CA ALA A 251 -6.08 19.63 0.38
C ALA A 251 -6.64 20.90 1.04
N VAL A 252 -7.87 21.31 0.69
CA VAL A 252 -8.59 22.43 1.35
C VAL A 252 -8.81 22.11 2.83
N GLY A 253 -9.37 20.95 3.14
CA GLY A 253 -9.58 20.52 4.52
C GLY A 253 -8.26 20.35 5.30
N LEU A 254 -7.24 19.79 4.65
CA LEU A 254 -5.93 19.62 5.25
C LEU A 254 -5.29 20.98 5.59
N ALA A 255 -5.31 21.95 4.66
CA ALA A 255 -4.79 23.28 4.93
C ALA A 255 -5.44 23.91 6.17
N SER A 256 -6.74 23.72 6.37
CA SER A 256 -7.47 24.17 7.55
C SER A 256 -7.02 23.45 8.85
N LEU A 257 -6.75 22.14 8.79
CA LEU A 257 -6.24 21.37 9.94
C LEU A 257 -4.85 21.78 10.39
N LEU A 258 -4.04 22.34 9.47
CA LEU A 258 -2.66 22.77 9.77
C LEU A 258 -2.57 24.16 10.37
N ARG A 259 -3.64 24.96 10.39
CA ARG A 259 -3.68 26.31 10.97
C ARG A 259 -3.24 26.29 12.44
N GLY A 260 -2.44 27.28 12.84
CA GLY A 260 -1.96 27.46 14.21
C GLY A 260 -0.94 26.41 14.69
N ARG A 261 -0.55 25.47 13.81
CA ARG A 261 0.47 24.44 14.11
C ARG A 261 1.84 24.90 13.63
N THR A 262 2.89 24.39 14.27
CA THR A 262 4.27 24.75 13.97
C THR A 262 5.14 23.52 13.79
N ASP A 263 6.22 23.65 13.04
CA ASP A 263 7.30 22.68 12.90
C ASP A 263 6.83 21.21 12.67
N GLU A 264 7.30 20.31 13.51
CA GLU A 264 6.98 18.86 13.39
C GLU A 264 5.50 18.55 13.61
N ASP A 265 4.75 19.40 14.32
CA ASP A 265 3.32 19.20 14.54
C ASP A 265 2.50 19.34 13.23
N VAL A 266 2.94 20.21 12.32
CA VAL A 266 2.35 20.34 10.97
C VAL A 266 2.42 19.01 10.23
N PHE A 267 3.62 18.41 10.16
CA PHE A 267 3.85 17.18 9.41
C PHE A 267 3.22 15.96 10.07
N ARG A 268 3.22 15.91 11.40
CA ARG A 268 2.52 14.86 12.17
C ARG A 268 1.02 14.90 11.90
N THR A 269 0.43 16.08 11.96
CA THR A 269 -1.00 16.29 11.70
C THR A 269 -1.37 15.93 10.26
N ALA A 270 -0.56 16.35 9.30
CA ALA A 270 -0.78 16.01 7.89
C ALA A 270 -0.81 14.48 7.68
N ARG A 271 0.14 13.73 8.24
CA ARG A 271 0.15 12.26 8.15
C ARG A 271 -1.09 11.61 8.77
N ILE A 272 -1.49 12.06 9.96
CA ILE A 272 -2.70 11.53 10.62
C ILE A 272 -3.95 11.81 9.78
N ALA A 273 -4.07 12.99 9.18
CA ALA A 273 -5.18 13.32 8.30
C ALA A 273 -5.16 12.48 7.02
N ILE A 274 -4.00 12.29 6.41
CA ILE A 274 -3.82 11.41 5.24
C ILE A 274 -4.23 9.97 5.57
N ASP A 275 -3.77 9.42 6.70
CA ASP A 275 -4.14 8.09 7.16
C ASP A 275 -5.66 7.97 7.43
N GLY A 276 -6.26 9.00 8.04
CA GLY A 276 -7.69 9.07 8.29
C GLY A 276 -8.52 9.03 7.00
N TYR A 277 -8.17 9.84 6.02
CA TYR A 277 -8.84 9.88 4.72
C TYR A 277 -8.60 8.57 3.95
N ALA A 278 -7.36 8.10 3.89
CA ALA A 278 -6.97 6.87 3.22
C ALA A 278 -7.63 5.61 3.81
N SER A 279 -8.07 5.66 5.07
CA SER A 279 -8.84 4.57 5.70
C SER A 279 -10.18 4.27 5.00
N ARG A 280 -10.66 5.19 4.17
CA ARG A 280 -11.92 5.10 3.42
C ARG A 280 -11.71 5.22 1.92
N ILE A 281 -10.86 6.14 1.48
CA ILE A 281 -10.50 6.38 0.09
C ILE A 281 -8.98 6.38 0.00
N PRO A 282 -8.35 5.27 -0.43
CA PRO A 282 -6.91 5.26 -0.69
C PRO A 282 -6.53 6.32 -1.74
N PHE A 283 -5.43 7.00 -1.51
CA PHE A 283 -4.87 7.92 -2.49
C PHE A 283 -4.17 7.15 -3.62
N GLU A 284 -4.32 7.64 -4.84
CA GLU A 284 -3.43 7.25 -5.92
C GLU A 284 -2.04 7.88 -5.69
N PRO A 285 -0.94 7.23 -6.16
CA PRO A 285 0.40 7.78 -5.97
C PRO A 285 0.57 9.22 -6.48
N GLU A 286 0.01 9.53 -7.66
CA GLU A 286 0.04 10.86 -8.25
C GLU A 286 -0.69 11.90 -7.39
N GLU A 287 -1.76 11.53 -6.71
CA GLU A 287 -2.50 12.41 -5.80
C GLU A 287 -1.66 12.80 -4.57
N LEU A 288 -0.95 11.82 -3.97
CA LEU A 288 -0.05 12.09 -2.85
C LEU A 288 1.15 12.95 -3.26
N GLU A 289 1.71 12.72 -4.45
CA GLU A 289 2.83 13.51 -4.97
C GLU A 289 2.50 15.00 -5.11
N MET A 290 1.24 15.32 -5.43
CA MET A 290 0.76 16.69 -5.63
C MET A 290 0.17 17.32 -4.38
N LEU A 291 -0.13 16.54 -3.33
CA LEU A 291 -0.87 17.02 -2.16
C LEU A 291 -0.18 18.21 -1.47
N ALA A 292 1.15 18.19 -1.36
CA ALA A 292 1.91 19.29 -0.76
C ALA A 292 1.78 20.59 -1.57
N ASP A 293 1.86 20.49 -2.90
CA ASP A 293 1.71 21.64 -3.80
C ASP A 293 0.25 22.16 -3.82
N LEU A 294 -0.74 21.27 -3.69
CA LEU A 294 -2.15 21.65 -3.56
C LEU A 294 -2.44 22.36 -2.24
N VAL A 295 -1.87 21.90 -1.13
CA VAL A 295 -1.99 22.60 0.18
C VAL A 295 -1.34 23.98 0.10
N ALA A 296 -0.14 24.10 -0.47
CA ALA A 296 0.52 25.38 -0.67
C ALA A 296 -0.31 26.32 -1.58
N ALA A 297 -0.91 25.78 -2.65
CA ALA A 297 -1.80 26.54 -3.54
C ALA A 297 -3.05 27.04 -2.79
N ARG A 298 -3.64 26.23 -1.89
CA ARG A 298 -4.78 26.69 -1.04
C ARG A 298 -4.37 27.83 -0.13
N LEU A 299 -3.22 27.74 0.52
CA LEU A 299 -2.71 28.83 1.38
C LEU A 299 -2.45 30.10 0.57
N ALA A 300 -1.84 29.99 -0.61
CA ALA A 300 -1.63 31.11 -1.52
C ALA A 300 -2.95 31.72 -2.00
N THR A 301 -3.98 30.89 -2.26
CA THR A 301 -5.34 31.34 -2.61
C THR A 301 -5.94 32.16 -1.48
N ILE A 302 -5.86 31.68 -0.24
CA ILE A 302 -6.40 32.39 0.93
C ILE A 302 -5.79 33.79 1.04
N VAL A 303 -4.46 33.92 1.14
CA VAL A 303 -3.80 35.21 1.37
C VAL A 303 -3.95 36.19 0.21
N THR A 304 -4.06 35.68 -1.04
CA THR A 304 -4.22 36.54 -2.22
C THR A 304 -5.66 37.06 -2.34
N ILE A 305 -6.65 36.20 -2.14
CA ILE A 305 -8.07 36.60 -2.20
C ILE A 305 -8.40 37.49 -1.01
N SER A 306 -7.90 37.20 0.21
CA SER A 306 -8.08 38.05 1.38
C SER A 306 -7.55 39.47 1.13
N ALA A 307 -6.33 39.60 0.64
CA ALA A 307 -5.74 40.94 0.32
C ALA A 307 -6.57 41.65 -0.76
N TRP A 308 -6.99 40.95 -1.83
CA TRP A 308 -7.81 41.55 -2.89
C TRP A 308 -9.19 42.00 -2.39
N ARG A 309 -9.78 41.30 -1.41
CA ARG A 309 -11.08 41.64 -0.83
C ARG A 309 -10.98 42.80 0.16
N VAL A 310 -9.94 42.85 1.02
CA VAL A 310 -9.71 43.96 1.97
C VAL A 310 -9.54 45.28 1.24
N GLU A 311 -8.93 45.29 0.06
CA GLU A 311 -8.83 46.49 -0.77
C GLU A 311 -10.21 47.04 -1.16
N ARG A 312 -11.24 46.18 -1.28
CA ARG A 312 -12.61 46.51 -1.66
C ARG A 312 -13.56 46.74 -0.49
N TYR A 313 -13.34 45.98 0.58
CA TYR A 313 -14.23 45.94 1.77
C TYR A 313 -13.39 46.15 3.04
N PRO A 314 -12.74 47.31 3.21
CA PRO A 314 -11.84 47.55 4.33
C PRO A 314 -12.56 47.51 5.70
N GLU A 315 -13.87 47.73 5.74
CA GLU A 315 -14.69 47.64 6.94
C GLU A 315 -14.79 46.21 7.50
N ASN A 316 -14.59 45.18 6.67
CA ASN A 316 -14.60 43.79 7.04
C ASN A 316 -13.22 43.14 7.14
N ALA A 317 -12.17 43.94 7.17
CA ALA A 317 -10.76 43.49 7.11
C ALA A 317 -10.45 42.43 8.20
N GLU A 318 -10.89 42.66 9.42
CA GLU A 318 -10.65 41.73 10.55
C GLU A 318 -11.21 40.34 10.27
N TYR A 319 -12.42 40.26 9.75
CA TYR A 319 -13.05 38.99 9.38
C TYR A 319 -12.37 38.33 8.17
N ILE A 320 -12.10 39.11 7.12
CA ILE A 320 -11.51 38.60 5.87
C ILE A 320 -10.11 38.03 6.11
N GLN A 321 -9.32 38.66 6.99
CA GLN A 321 -7.93 38.29 7.27
C GLN A 321 -7.77 37.37 8.49
N ALA A 322 -8.86 36.83 9.04
CA ALA A 322 -8.82 36.02 10.27
C ALA A 322 -7.79 34.86 10.21
N TRP A 323 -7.52 34.32 9.03
CA TRP A 323 -6.62 33.18 8.82
C TRP A 323 -5.33 33.53 8.05
N ASP A 324 -5.10 34.78 7.72
CA ASP A 324 -3.92 35.20 6.95
C ASP A 324 -2.60 34.94 7.68
N ALA A 325 -2.55 35.25 8.97
CA ALA A 325 -1.34 35.07 9.78
C ALA A 325 -0.89 33.58 9.80
N ASP A 326 -1.82 32.65 10.01
CA ASP A 326 -1.54 31.22 10.02
C ASP A 326 -1.16 30.73 8.62
N SER A 327 -1.82 31.22 7.58
CA SER A 327 -1.53 30.88 6.19
C SER A 327 -0.14 31.35 5.76
N TRP A 328 0.27 32.54 6.15
CA TRP A 328 1.63 33.05 5.91
C TRP A 328 2.67 32.23 6.63
N ALA A 329 2.46 31.91 7.92
CA ALA A 329 3.40 31.11 8.69
C ALA A 329 3.60 29.70 8.05
N LEU A 330 2.54 29.08 7.55
CA LEU A 330 2.62 27.79 6.85
C LEU A 330 3.33 27.92 5.49
N LEU A 331 3.08 28.98 4.72
CA LEU A 331 3.78 29.23 3.44
C LEU A 331 5.29 29.44 3.67
N GLU A 332 5.67 30.22 4.69
CA GLU A 332 7.06 30.46 5.08
C GLU A 332 7.75 29.16 5.54
N LEU A 333 7.06 28.33 6.36
CA LEU A 333 7.54 27.02 6.76
C LEU A 333 7.74 26.10 5.54
N PHE A 334 6.79 26.08 4.61
CA PHE A 334 6.87 25.27 3.41
C PHE A 334 8.01 25.70 2.49
N ALA A 335 8.23 27.00 2.35
CA ALA A 335 9.36 27.53 1.59
C ALA A 335 10.71 27.14 2.21
N ALA A 336 10.83 27.27 3.54
CA ALA A 336 12.03 26.90 4.27
C ALA A 336 12.33 25.38 4.22
N THR A 337 11.28 24.55 4.21
CA THR A 337 11.41 23.07 4.17
C THR A 337 11.70 22.55 2.77
N GLY A 338 11.10 23.15 1.75
CA GLY A 338 11.19 22.71 0.36
C GLY A 338 10.16 21.63 -0.02
N ALA A 339 9.64 21.72 -1.25
CA ALA A 339 8.49 20.94 -1.69
C ALA A 339 8.70 19.40 -1.62
N ASP A 340 9.88 18.91 -2.01
CA ASP A 340 10.19 17.47 -2.01
C ASP A 340 10.29 16.90 -0.58
N GLU A 341 10.83 17.68 0.36
CA GLU A 341 10.88 17.27 1.76
C GLU A 341 9.48 17.30 2.40
N ILE A 342 8.64 18.29 2.07
CA ILE A 342 7.25 18.33 2.53
C ILE A 342 6.48 17.11 2.02
N ALA A 343 6.57 16.83 0.72
CA ALA A 343 5.94 15.66 0.13
C ALA A 343 6.38 14.36 0.83
N CYS A 344 7.68 14.22 1.10
CA CYS A 344 8.22 13.10 1.87
C CYS A 344 7.65 13.03 3.29
N ARG A 345 7.54 14.17 3.98
CA ARG A 345 6.97 14.26 5.33
C ARG A 345 5.47 14.01 5.35
N PHE A 346 4.78 14.25 4.25
CA PHE A 346 3.37 13.87 4.04
C PHE A 346 3.20 12.38 3.73
N GLY A 347 4.29 11.62 3.51
CA GLY A 347 4.27 10.19 3.26
C GLY A 347 4.49 9.81 1.80
N THR A 348 4.79 10.77 0.94
CA THR A 348 5.18 10.47 -0.45
C THR A 348 6.59 9.86 -0.46
N PRO A 349 6.85 8.81 -1.23
CA PRO A 349 8.20 8.29 -1.39
C PRO A 349 9.17 9.39 -1.90
N ARG A 350 10.37 9.43 -1.32
CA ARG A 350 11.41 10.35 -1.84
C ARG A 350 11.65 10.10 -3.32
N PRO A 351 11.93 11.16 -4.12
CA PRO A 351 12.38 11.00 -5.48
C PRO A 351 13.55 10.01 -5.56
N ALA A 352 13.51 9.14 -6.55
CA ALA A 352 14.51 8.08 -6.67
C ALA A 352 15.90 8.70 -6.90
N VAL A 353 16.87 8.28 -6.10
CA VAL A 353 18.29 8.56 -6.38
C VAL A 353 18.62 7.94 -7.74
N PRO A 354 19.39 8.60 -8.63
CA PRO A 354 19.75 8.01 -9.90
C PRO A 354 20.33 6.59 -9.74
N THR A 355 19.83 5.62 -10.51
CA THR A 355 20.17 4.19 -10.37
C THR A 355 21.68 3.94 -10.38
N GLY A 356 22.43 4.64 -11.25
CA GLY A 356 23.89 4.54 -11.31
C GLY A 356 24.59 5.04 -10.05
N GLU A 357 24.07 6.07 -9.39
CA GLU A 357 24.59 6.55 -8.11
C GLU A 357 24.30 5.55 -6.99
N LEU A 358 23.07 5.04 -6.91
CA LEU A 358 22.69 4.02 -5.94
C LEU A 358 23.55 2.76 -6.08
N ALA A 359 23.82 2.31 -7.30
CA ALA A 359 24.73 1.19 -7.59
C ALA A 359 26.16 1.46 -7.12
N ARG A 360 26.68 2.68 -7.31
CA ARG A 360 28.03 3.06 -6.79
C ARG A 360 28.05 3.07 -5.26
N ARG A 361 27.00 3.63 -4.61
CA ARG A 361 26.86 3.63 -3.14
C ARG A 361 26.81 2.20 -2.61
N ARG A 362 26.01 1.32 -3.24
CA ARG A 362 25.92 -0.10 -2.87
C ARG A 362 27.30 -0.76 -2.88
N ARG A 363 28.06 -0.65 -3.97
CA ARG A 363 29.41 -1.25 -4.04
C ARG A 363 30.35 -0.75 -2.97
N ARG A 364 30.28 0.56 -2.66
CA ARG A 364 31.14 1.17 -1.64
C ARG A 364 30.89 0.65 -0.24
N VAL A 365 29.61 0.44 0.16
CA VAL A 365 29.23 0.16 1.56
C VAL A 365 28.93 -1.30 1.83
N LEU A 366 28.54 -2.09 0.82
CA LEU A 366 28.21 -3.51 0.98
C LEU A 366 29.37 -4.44 0.52
N GLY A 367 30.38 -3.88 -0.10
CA GLY A 367 31.58 -4.62 -0.51
C GLY A 367 31.37 -5.54 -1.71
N SER A 368 32.42 -6.26 -2.10
CA SER A 368 32.46 -7.14 -3.27
C SER A 368 32.06 -8.60 -2.98
N ALA A 369 31.91 -8.97 -1.72
CA ALA A 369 31.49 -10.33 -1.33
C ALA A 369 30.00 -10.58 -1.39
N LEU A 370 29.19 -9.51 -1.52
CA LEU A 370 27.77 -9.65 -1.73
C LEU A 370 27.49 -10.08 -3.17
N THR A 371 26.58 -11.06 -3.34
CA THR A 371 26.14 -11.54 -4.67
C THR A 371 25.82 -10.39 -5.62
N ASP A 372 26.24 -10.54 -6.87
CA ASP A 372 25.97 -9.58 -7.93
C ASP A 372 24.47 -9.35 -8.15
N LEU A 373 24.15 -8.22 -8.76
CA LEU A 373 22.78 -7.94 -9.17
C LEU A 373 22.39 -8.87 -10.33
N THR A 374 21.14 -9.34 -10.32
CA THR A 374 20.67 -10.37 -11.26
C THR A 374 20.77 -9.97 -12.73
N TYR A 375 20.56 -8.68 -13.03
CA TYR A 375 20.49 -8.17 -14.41
C TYR A 375 21.68 -7.28 -14.71
N ARG A 376 22.17 -7.32 -15.96
CA ARG A 376 23.26 -6.47 -16.44
C ARG A 376 22.94 -4.98 -16.24
N ARG A 377 21.71 -4.57 -16.53
CA ARG A 377 21.16 -3.26 -16.13
C ARG A 377 20.33 -3.44 -14.86
N PRO A 378 20.79 -2.95 -13.71
CA PRO A 378 20.09 -3.13 -12.44
C PRO A 378 18.65 -2.63 -12.47
N VAL A 379 17.76 -3.31 -11.78
CA VAL A 379 16.40 -2.85 -11.51
C VAL A 379 16.41 -2.06 -10.20
N HIS A 380 16.01 -0.81 -10.26
CA HIS A 380 15.87 0.06 -9.11
C HIS A 380 14.39 0.09 -8.68
N VAL A 381 14.02 -0.83 -7.81
CA VAL A 381 12.63 -1.04 -7.38
C VAL A 381 12.21 0.02 -6.35
N MET A 382 11.06 0.64 -6.58
CA MET A 382 10.46 1.65 -5.70
C MET A 382 9.20 1.15 -5.00
N ARG A 383 8.39 0.32 -5.66
CA ARG A 383 7.10 -0.17 -5.15
C ARG A 383 6.81 -1.58 -5.65
N GLY A 384 6.01 -2.33 -4.89
CA GLY A 384 5.48 -3.63 -5.30
C GLY A 384 4.00 -3.76 -4.98
N GLU A 385 3.24 -4.46 -5.85
CA GLU A 385 1.83 -4.73 -5.68
C GLU A 385 1.44 -6.01 -6.42
N GLY A 386 0.92 -7.02 -5.70
CA GLY A 386 0.58 -8.31 -6.30
C GLY A 386 1.77 -8.95 -7.01
N VAL A 387 1.70 -9.11 -8.33
CA VAL A 387 2.79 -9.65 -9.16
C VAL A 387 3.65 -8.57 -9.81
N TRP A 388 3.41 -7.29 -9.49
CA TRP A 388 4.04 -6.16 -10.15
C TRP A 388 5.03 -5.45 -9.25
N LEU A 389 6.16 -5.07 -9.84
CA LEU A 389 7.11 -4.12 -9.29
C LEU A 389 7.09 -2.84 -10.13
N VAL A 390 7.32 -1.70 -9.49
CA VAL A 390 7.50 -0.40 -10.18
C VAL A 390 8.91 0.06 -9.94
N ASP A 391 9.62 0.38 -11.01
CA ASP A 391 11.00 0.89 -10.93
C ASP A 391 11.06 2.42 -10.74
N ALA A 392 12.26 2.94 -10.60
CA ALA A 392 12.52 4.37 -10.41
C ALA A 392 12.13 5.25 -11.61
N ASP A 393 11.92 4.65 -12.78
CA ASP A 393 11.46 5.32 -13.99
C ASP A 393 9.93 5.21 -14.17
N GLY A 394 9.23 4.65 -13.16
CA GLY A 394 7.78 4.45 -13.16
C GLY A 394 7.31 3.26 -14.02
N ARG A 395 8.23 2.43 -14.55
CA ARG A 395 7.86 1.27 -15.36
C ARG A 395 7.33 0.14 -14.49
N ARG A 396 6.21 -0.46 -14.89
CA ARG A 396 5.69 -1.68 -14.27
C ARG A 396 6.42 -2.91 -14.82
N LEU A 397 6.98 -3.70 -13.92
CA LEU A 397 7.71 -4.93 -14.22
C LEU A 397 6.94 -6.12 -13.66
N LEU A 398 6.65 -7.11 -14.50
CA LEU A 398 6.02 -8.37 -14.08
C LEU A 398 7.07 -9.23 -13.35
N ASP A 399 6.85 -9.51 -12.07
CA ASP A 399 7.76 -10.35 -11.28
C ASP A 399 7.41 -11.84 -11.46
N ALA A 400 8.09 -12.49 -12.38
CA ALA A 400 8.00 -13.93 -12.60
C ALA A 400 9.19 -14.70 -11.96
N TYR A 401 9.89 -14.08 -11.00
CA TYR A 401 11.11 -14.64 -10.38
C TYR A 401 11.02 -14.80 -8.87
N ASN A 402 10.42 -13.84 -8.15
CA ASN A 402 10.62 -13.71 -6.71
C ASN A 402 9.62 -14.54 -5.91
N ASN A 403 10.09 -15.61 -5.28
CA ASN A 403 9.27 -16.47 -4.43
C ASN A 403 9.17 -16.00 -2.96
N VAL A 404 9.76 -14.88 -2.61
CA VAL A 404 9.68 -14.32 -1.25
C VAL A 404 8.29 -13.73 -0.98
N PRO A 405 7.73 -12.85 -1.84
CA PRO A 405 6.35 -12.39 -1.70
C PRO A 405 5.37 -13.44 -2.25
N VAL A 406 5.27 -14.58 -1.57
CA VAL A 406 4.55 -15.75 -2.07
C VAL A 406 3.07 -15.48 -2.37
N VAL A 407 2.42 -14.64 -1.56
CA VAL A 407 1.03 -14.21 -1.76
C VAL A 407 0.91 -12.86 -2.49
N GLY A 408 2.00 -12.41 -3.12
CA GLY A 408 2.10 -11.14 -3.83
C GLY A 408 2.75 -10.03 -2.99
N HIS A 409 3.37 -9.07 -3.72
CA HIS A 409 4.00 -7.91 -3.10
C HIS A 409 2.98 -7.09 -2.32
N CYS A 410 3.34 -6.66 -1.12
CA CYS A 410 2.55 -5.77 -0.26
C CYS A 410 1.11 -6.24 -0.03
N HIS A 411 0.89 -7.57 0.09
CA HIS A 411 -0.46 -8.12 0.28
C HIS A 411 -1.15 -7.47 1.48
N PRO A 412 -2.37 -6.90 1.34
CA PRO A 412 -3.01 -6.07 2.38
C PRO A 412 -3.16 -6.78 3.72
N ARG A 413 -3.60 -8.05 3.72
CA ARG A 413 -3.81 -8.83 4.97
C ARG A 413 -2.50 -9.05 5.72
N VAL A 414 -1.39 -9.34 5.01
CA VAL A 414 -0.08 -9.53 5.65
C VAL A 414 0.43 -8.19 6.20
N THR A 415 0.33 -7.13 5.42
CA THR A 415 0.72 -5.77 5.85
C THR A 415 -0.06 -5.33 7.09
N GLU A 416 -1.38 -5.54 7.11
CA GLU A 416 -2.24 -5.20 8.25
C GLU A 416 -1.91 -6.02 9.49
N ALA A 417 -1.65 -7.33 9.35
CA ALA A 417 -1.25 -8.20 10.46
C ALA A 417 0.06 -7.71 11.11
N VAL A 418 1.07 -7.38 10.29
CA VAL A 418 2.35 -6.82 10.76
C VAL A 418 2.15 -5.49 11.47
N VAL A 419 1.40 -4.56 10.88
CA VAL A 419 1.14 -3.22 11.47
C VAL A 419 0.39 -3.34 12.79
N ARG A 420 -0.69 -4.13 12.82
CA ARG A 420 -1.50 -4.35 14.04
C ARG A 420 -0.66 -4.94 15.15
N GLN A 421 0.11 -6.00 14.87
CA GLN A 421 0.92 -6.66 15.89
C GLN A 421 2.08 -5.78 16.36
N THR A 422 2.72 -5.02 15.48
CA THR A 422 3.77 -4.05 15.84
C THR A 422 3.25 -2.97 16.81
N ARG A 423 2.02 -2.54 16.64
CA ARG A 423 1.35 -1.57 17.56
C ARG A 423 0.96 -2.19 18.89
N THR A 424 0.83 -3.52 18.96
CA THR A 424 0.40 -4.23 20.16
C THR A 424 1.58 -4.68 21.01
N LEU A 425 2.48 -5.46 20.43
CA LEU A 425 3.63 -6.03 21.13
C LEU A 425 4.61 -6.64 20.12
N ASN A 426 5.91 -6.34 20.29
CA ASN A 426 7.00 -7.13 19.68
C ASN A 426 8.08 -7.39 20.70
N THR A 427 8.38 -8.68 20.98
CA THR A 427 9.32 -9.12 22.01
C THR A 427 9.91 -10.49 21.67
N HIS A 428 10.82 -11.00 22.50
CA HIS A 428 11.43 -12.31 22.33
C HIS A 428 10.58 -13.45 22.94
N ALA A 429 10.84 -14.69 22.52
CA ALA A 429 10.07 -15.90 22.88
C ALA A 429 10.26 -16.42 24.33
N ARG A 430 10.81 -15.59 25.23
CA ARG A 430 10.89 -15.95 26.69
C ARG A 430 9.65 -15.54 27.47
N TYR A 431 8.69 -14.89 26.82
CA TYR A 431 7.36 -14.57 27.36
C TYR A 431 6.32 -15.40 26.65
N LEU A 432 5.17 -15.61 27.28
CA LEU A 432 4.02 -16.25 26.65
C LEU A 432 3.21 -15.21 25.86
N TYR A 433 2.92 -15.54 24.63
CA TYR A 433 1.99 -14.80 23.75
C TYR A 433 1.41 -15.74 22.69
N GLU A 434 0.16 -15.53 22.35
CA GLU A 434 -0.65 -16.40 21.49
C GLU A 434 -0.07 -16.60 20.07
N PRO A 435 0.31 -15.53 19.29
CA PRO A 435 0.71 -15.71 17.89
C PRO A 435 1.86 -16.71 17.66
N LEU A 436 2.76 -16.88 18.64
CA LEU A 436 3.83 -17.86 18.55
C LEU A 436 3.29 -19.30 18.59
N ILE A 437 2.38 -19.55 19.52
CA ILE A 437 1.80 -20.88 19.73
C ILE A 437 0.86 -21.21 18.58
N ASP A 438 -0.01 -20.27 18.19
CA ASP A 438 -0.93 -20.43 17.07
C ASP A 438 -0.17 -20.78 15.78
N LEU A 439 0.95 -20.12 15.49
CA LEU A 439 1.79 -20.44 14.34
C LEU A 439 2.41 -21.83 14.46
N ALA A 440 2.96 -22.20 15.61
CA ALA A 440 3.56 -23.50 15.80
C ALA A 440 2.52 -24.63 15.64
N GLU A 441 1.34 -24.50 16.25
CA GLU A 441 0.24 -25.45 16.11
C GLU A 441 -0.26 -25.55 14.66
N ARG A 442 -0.39 -24.40 13.96
CA ARG A 442 -0.80 -24.39 12.54
C ARG A 442 0.22 -25.10 11.65
N LEU A 443 1.53 -24.91 11.90
CA LEU A 443 2.58 -25.58 11.15
C LEU A 443 2.60 -27.11 11.42
N VAL A 444 2.45 -27.54 12.67
CA VAL A 444 2.32 -28.96 13.01
C VAL A 444 1.09 -29.57 12.35
N ALA A 445 -0.06 -28.90 12.42
CA ALA A 445 -1.31 -29.36 11.80
C ALA A 445 -1.23 -29.47 10.27
N SER A 446 -0.30 -28.75 9.63
CA SER A 446 -0.08 -28.82 8.19
C SER A 446 0.82 -30.00 7.74
N MET A 447 1.46 -30.68 8.67
CA MET A 447 2.28 -31.86 8.39
C MET A 447 1.39 -33.09 8.09
N PRO A 448 1.89 -34.07 7.31
CA PRO A 448 1.13 -35.28 7.04
C PRO A 448 0.72 -35.96 8.35
N PRO A 449 -0.54 -36.50 8.43
CA PRO A 449 -0.96 -37.33 9.54
C PRO A 449 0.04 -38.47 9.77
N ASP A 450 0.27 -38.84 11.03
CA ASP A 450 1.15 -39.93 11.43
C ASP A 450 2.66 -39.75 11.06
N SER A 451 3.06 -38.54 10.62
CA SER A 451 4.47 -38.23 10.33
C SER A 451 5.35 -38.15 11.59
N GLY A 452 4.72 -37.93 12.75
CA GLY A 452 5.43 -37.64 14.00
C GLY A 452 6.11 -36.26 14.06
N LEU A 453 5.91 -35.41 13.03
CA LEU A 453 6.46 -34.01 12.97
C LEU A 453 5.61 -33.11 13.86
N ASP A 454 5.91 -33.06 15.14
CA ASP A 454 5.07 -32.48 16.20
C ASP A 454 5.73 -31.30 16.96
N THR A 455 6.96 -30.95 16.60
CA THR A 455 7.74 -29.93 17.33
C THR A 455 8.32 -28.90 16.36
N VAL A 456 8.16 -27.61 16.67
CA VAL A 456 8.58 -26.47 15.84
C VAL A 456 9.62 -25.62 16.56
N MET A 457 10.68 -25.27 15.85
CA MET A 457 11.71 -24.30 16.31
C MET A 457 11.72 -23.11 15.36
N LEU A 458 11.31 -21.93 15.83
CA LEU A 458 11.21 -20.72 15.04
C LEU A 458 12.51 -19.91 15.06
N VAL A 459 12.92 -19.42 13.89
CA VAL A 459 14.11 -18.61 13.63
C VAL A 459 13.80 -17.53 12.59
N ASN A 460 14.83 -16.89 11.97
CA ASN A 460 14.62 -15.71 11.14
C ASN A 460 14.98 -15.93 9.66
N SER A 461 15.70 -16.98 9.34
CA SER A 461 16.17 -17.27 7.98
C SER A 461 16.26 -18.78 7.71
N GLY A 462 16.13 -19.17 6.44
CA GLY A 462 16.35 -20.56 6.03
C GLY A 462 17.76 -21.07 6.39
N SER A 463 18.77 -20.20 6.38
CA SER A 463 20.11 -20.56 6.84
C SER A 463 20.15 -20.97 8.32
N GLU A 464 19.43 -20.24 9.19
CA GLU A 464 19.31 -20.60 10.61
C GLU A 464 18.47 -21.88 10.78
N ALA A 465 17.39 -22.05 10.02
CA ALA A 465 16.57 -23.25 10.06
C ALA A 465 17.39 -24.50 9.67
N ASN A 466 18.16 -24.43 8.60
CA ASN A 466 19.06 -25.50 8.17
C ASN A 466 20.21 -25.73 9.16
N GLU A 467 20.75 -24.67 9.79
CA GLU A 467 21.77 -24.81 10.84
C GLU A 467 21.21 -25.59 12.05
N ILE A 468 19.97 -25.29 12.46
CA ILE A 468 19.30 -26.03 13.53
C ILE A 468 19.07 -27.49 13.10
N ALA A 469 18.52 -27.72 11.91
CA ALA A 469 18.30 -29.07 11.40
C ALA A 469 19.61 -29.88 11.39
N TRP A 470 20.72 -29.29 10.97
CA TRP A 470 22.04 -29.91 11.00
C TRP A 470 22.51 -30.25 12.40
N ARG A 471 22.34 -29.32 13.35
CA ARG A 471 22.74 -29.55 14.78
C ARG A 471 21.91 -30.65 15.43
N LEU A 472 20.60 -30.65 15.18
CA LEU A 472 19.66 -31.70 15.65
C LEU A 472 20.06 -33.09 15.09
N ALA A 473 20.26 -33.16 13.76
CA ALA A 473 20.68 -34.41 13.13
C ALA A 473 21.98 -34.95 13.67
N ARG A 474 22.96 -34.11 13.89
CA ARG A 474 24.25 -34.51 14.49
C ARG A 474 24.13 -35.00 15.93
N ALA A 475 23.36 -34.30 16.74
CA ALA A 475 23.14 -34.70 18.15
C ALA A 475 22.39 -36.04 18.24
N PHE A 476 21.41 -36.25 17.35
CA PHE A 476 20.60 -37.47 17.34
C PHE A 476 21.39 -38.69 16.84
N THR A 477 22.11 -38.56 15.70
CA THR A 477 22.82 -39.67 15.05
C THR A 477 24.24 -39.89 15.55
N GLY A 478 24.85 -38.88 16.17
CA GLY A 478 26.30 -38.88 16.47
C GLY A 478 27.19 -38.75 15.21
N GLY A 479 26.59 -38.67 14.03
CA GLY A 479 27.26 -38.52 12.76
C GLY A 479 27.81 -37.10 12.51
N ARG A 480 28.68 -36.96 11.52
CA ARG A 480 29.23 -35.68 11.04
C ARG A 480 29.30 -35.56 9.52
N GLY A 481 28.85 -36.58 8.82
CA GLY A 481 28.77 -36.66 7.36
C GLY A 481 27.46 -36.13 6.85
N ALA A 482 27.46 -35.49 5.68
CA ALA A 482 26.27 -35.06 4.96
C ALA A 482 26.29 -35.49 3.49
N VAL A 483 25.09 -35.71 2.94
CA VAL A 483 24.86 -35.88 1.50
C VAL A 483 23.97 -34.75 1.01
N VAL A 484 24.32 -34.10 -0.11
CA VAL A 484 23.57 -33.03 -0.75
C VAL A 484 23.58 -33.22 -2.28
N THR A 485 22.78 -32.44 -3.04
CA THR A 485 22.91 -32.45 -4.50
C THR A 485 24.12 -31.62 -4.97
N GLU A 486 24.60 -31.85 -6.20
CA GLU A 486 25.86 -31.28 -6.71
C GLU A 486 25.87 -29.75 -6.79
N HIS A 487 24.72 -29.10 -6.89
CA HIS A 487 24.60 -27.65 -6.95
C HIS A 487 23.58 -27.12 -5.92
N ALA A 488 23.42 -27.84 -4.81
CA ALA A 488 22.52 -27.43 -3.75
C ALA A 488 22.92 -26.09 -3.11
N TYR A 489 21.92 -25.35 -2.63
CA TYR A 489 22.09 -24.18 -1.77
C TYR A 489 21.16 -24.23 -0.57
N HIS A 490 21.72 -24.37 0.61
CA HIS A 490 20.99 -24.48 1.88
C HIS A 490 21.22 -23.30 2.84
N GLY A 491 22.15 -22.38 2.53
CA GLY A 491 22.39 -21.19 3.34
C GLY A 491 23.85 -20.82 3.53
N VAL A 492 24.07 -19.79 4.36
CA VAL A 492 25.37 -19.08 4.49
C VAL A 492 26.03 -19.18 5.87
N THR A 493 25.41 -19.85 6.86
CA THR A 493 26.08 -20.08 8.15
C THR A 493 27.30 -20.99 7.96
N HIS A 494 28.25 -20.95 8.89
CA HIS A 494 29.53 -21.68 8.73
C HIS A 494 29.35 -23.17 8.43
N ALA A 495 28.42 -23.84 9.11
CA ALA A 495 28.17 -25.26 8.87
C ALA A 495 27.40 -25.48 7.55
N ILE A 496 26.37 -24.69 7.31
CA ILE A 496 25.48 -24.84 6.13
C ILE A 496 26.14 -24.40 4.83
N ALA A 497 27.08 -23.45 4.85
CA ALA A 497 27.89 -23.13 3.70
C ALA A 497 28.67 -24.34 3.16
N LYS A 498 29.06 -25.29 4.05
CA LYS A 498 29.66 -26.56 3.65
C LYS A 498 28.67 -27.51 2.96
N LEU A 499 27.36 -27.32 3.16
CA LEU A 499 26.29 -28.08 2.55
C LEU A 499 25.70 -27.34 1.33
N SER A 500 26.33 -26.26 0.85
CA SER A 500 25.87 -25.42 -0.23
C SER A 500 26.88 -25.39 -1.41
N PRO A 501 26.99 -26.49 -2.20
CA PRO A 501 27.95 -26.60 -3.31
C PRO A 501 27.85 -25.46 -4.34
N GLU A 502 26.68 -24.86 -4.55
CA GLU A 502 26.47 -23.70 -5.43
C GLU A 502 27.45 -22.54 -5.13
N ALA A 503 27.79 -22.37 -3.82
CA ALA A 503 28.64 -21.27 -3.36
C ALA A 503 30.09 -21.69 -3.08
N TRP A 504 30.47 -22.93 -3.38
CA TRP A 504 31.81 -23.41 -3.08
C TRP A 504 32.89 -22.75 -3.97
N PRO A 505 33.99 -22.27 -3.39
CA PRO A 505 35.15 -21.90 -4.17
C PRO A 505 35.74 -23.13 -4.83
N GLN A 506 36.47 -22.92 -5.96
CA GLN A 506 37.19 -24.02 -6.62
C GLN A 506 38.14 -24.74 -5.65
N ASN A 507 38.07 -26.08 -5.62
CA ASN A 507 38.84 -26.94 -4.72
C ASN A 507 38.40 -26.89 -3.21
N PHE A 508 37.16 -26.57 -2.93
CA PHE A 508 36.64 -26.65 -1.58
C PHE A 508 36.49 -28.11 -1.14
N GLY A 509 37.44 -28.59 -0.35
CA GLY A 509 37.40 -29.94 0.21
C GLY A 509 36.69 -29.99 1.56
N THR A 510 35.52 -30.58 1.64
CA THR A 510 34.77 -30.68 2.89
C THR A 510 35.17 -31.85 3.75
N GLY A 511 35.70 -32.95 3.16
CA GLY A 511 36.03 -34.20 3.83
C GLY A 511 34.84 -34.91 4.51
N THR A 512 33.79 -34.19 4.82
CA THR A 512 32.58 -34.66 5.52
C THR A 512 31.29 -34.48 4.70
N VAL A 513 31.38 -33.96 3.50
CA VAL A 513 30.21 -33.79 2.63
C VAL A 513 30.45 -34.50 1.30
N GLU A 514 29.46 -35.25 0.85
CA GLU A 514 29.41 -35.88 -0.44
C GLU A 514 28.26 -35.32 -1.26
N THR A 515 28.45 -35.30 -2.56
CA THR A 515 27.40 -34.82 -3.49
C THR A 515 26.85 -35.94 -4.35
N ILE A 516 25.58 -35.80 -4.75
CA ILE A 516 24.89 -36.66 -5.70
C ILE A 516 24.34 -35.82 -6.86
N ALA A 517 24.36 -36.38 -8.06
CA ALA A 517 23.76 -35.72 -9.20
C ALA A 517 22.23 -35.56 -9.03
N PRO A 518 21.64 -34.44 -9.49
CA PRO A 518 20.19 -34.18 -9.33
C PRO A 518 19.31 -35.19 -10.09
N ARG A 519 19.87 -35.92 -11.05
CA ARG A 519 19.26 -37.05 -11.73
C ARG A 519 19.88 -38.38 -11.25
N GLY A 520 20.43 -38.36 -10.03
CA GLY A 520 21.08 -39.51 -9.43
C GLY A 520 20.04 -40.46 -8.88
N SER A 521 20.26 -41.74 -9.13
CA SER A 521 19.51 -42.82 -8.57
C SER A 521 19.79 -43.06 -7.08
N ALA A 522 19.01 -43.88 -6.42
CA ALA A 522 19.30 -44.40 -5.07
C ALA A 522 20.72 -44.96 -4.94
N SER A 523 21.28 -45.55 -6.03
CA SER A 523 22.68 -46.00 -6.03
C SER A 523 23.68 -44.91 -5.86
N ALA A 524 23.45 -43.70 -6.38
CA ALA A 524 24.33 -42.55 -6.19
C ALA A 524 24.38 -42.09 -4.72
N ALA A 525 23.22 -42.15 -4.03
CA ALA A 525 23.17 -41.87 -2.59
C ALA A 525 23.95 -42.95 -1.79
N ALA A 526 23.75 -44.23 -2.09
CA ALA A 526 24.50 -45.33 -1.47
C ALA A 526 26.03 -45.18 -1.70
N ASP A 527 26.43 -44.87 -2.92
CA ASP A 527 27.84 -44.65 -3.26
C ASP A 527 28.45 -43.43 -2.49
N ALA A 528 27.68 -42.34 -2.36
CA ALA A 528 28.09 -41.17 -1.61
C ALA A 528 28.29 -41.50 -0.10
N ILE A 529 27.36 -42.23 0.48
CA ILE A 529 27.45 -42.73 1.86
C ILE A 529 28.64 -43.66 2.03
N ALA A 530 28.85 -44.59 1.13
CA ALA A 530 30.00 -45.50 1.15
C ALA A 530 31.36 -44.74 1.04
N ARG A 531 31.41 -43.61 0.33
CA ARG A 531 32.60 -42.73 0.31
C ARG A 531 32.86 -42.05 1.66
N LEU A 532 31.79 -41.64 2.37
CA LEU A 532 31.90 -41.12 3.74
C LEU A 532 32.42 -42.19 4.70
N GLU A 533 31.86 -43.40 4.66
CA GLU A 533 32.25 -44.55 5.50
C GLU A 533 33.71 -44.95 5.31
N LYS A 534 34.21 -44.99 4.07
CA LYS A 534 35.63 -45.22 3.75
C LYS A 534 36.57 -44.23 4.45
N ARG A 535 36.10 -43.03 4.75
CA ARG A 535 36.82 -41.99 5.51
C ARG A 535 36.53 -42.04 7.01
N SER A 536 35.80 -43.06 7.47
CA SER A 536 35.34 -43.17 8.89
C SER A 536 34.47 -41.97 9.32
N VAL A 537 33.64 -41.50 8.41
CA VAL A 537 32.69 -40.42 8.62
C VAL A 537 31.28 -41.01 8.62
N ALA A 538 30.67 -41.15 9.79
CA ALA A 538 29.29 -41.58 9.93
C ALA A 538 28.33 -40.49 9.38
N LEU A 539 27.30 -40.89 8.66
CA LEU A 539 26.27 -40.02 8.13
C LEU A 539 25.46 -39.39 9.26
N ALA A 540 25.28 -38.08 9.25
CA ALA A 540 24.34 -37.37 10.11
C ALA A 540 23.01 -37.09 9.35
N ALA A 541 23.09 -36.56 8.13
CA ALA A 541 21.92 -36.27 7.37
C ALA A 541 22.15 -36.23 5.86
N THR A 542 21.05 -36.46 5.11
CA THR A 542 20.92 -36.07 3.70
C THR A 542 19.99 -34.87 3.64
N PHE A 543 20.45 -33.77 3.03
CA PHE A 543 19.63 -32.56 2.78
C PHE A 543 19.19 -32.53 1.33
N ALA A 544 17.92 -32.27 1.11
CA ALA A 544 17.36 -32.08 -0.24
C ALA A 544 16.25 -31.04 -0.25
N ASP A 545 16.36 -30.08 -1.17
CA ASP A 545 15.21 -29.39 -1.72
C ASP A 545 14.52 -30.37 -2.68
N CYS A 546 13.30 -30.80 -2.37
CA CYS A 546 12.63 -31.88 -3.11
C CYS A 546 12.35 -31.58 -4.59
N CYS A 547 12.58 -30.35 -5.05
CA CYS A 547 12.52 -29.94 -6.45
C CYS A 547 13.91 -29.66 -7.05
N PHE A 548 14.99 -29.88 -6.30
CA PHE A 548 16.39 -29.59 -6.68
C PHE A 548 16.53 -28.25 -7.42
N THR A 549 15.99 -27.20 -6.80
CA THR A 549 15.75 -25.90 -7.43
C THR A 549 17.04 -25.20 -7.89
N SER A 550 18.10 -25.30 -7.09
CA SER A 550 19.42 -24.73 -7.43
C SER A 550 20.15 -25.54 -8.50
N ASP A 551 19.94 -26.86 -8.51
CA ASP A 551 20.54 -27.77 -9.51
C ASP A 551 19.92 -27.61 -10.91
N GLY A 552 18.85 -26.81 -11.06
CA GLY A 552 18.18 -26.57 -12.35
C GLY A 552 16.71 -26.96 -12.38
N ILE A 553 16.04 -27.03 -11.23
CA ILE A 553 14.62 -27.38 -11.09
C ILE A 553 14.36 -28.81 -11.61
N HIS A 554 14.95 -29.79 -10.97
CA HIS A 554 14.71 -31.19 -11.26
C HIS A 554 13.67 -31.75 -10.28
N THR A 555 12.62 -32.36 -10.81
CA THR A 555 11.58 -33.03 -10.02
C THR A 555 11.78 -34.55 -10.17
N PRO A 556 12.51 -35.22 -9.26
CA PRO A 556 12.78 -36.64 -9.40
C PRO A 556 11.48 -37.46 -9.34
N PRO A 557 11.44 -38.66 -9.91
CA PRO A 557 10.35 -39.59 -9.64
C PRO A 557 10.20 -39.88 -8.14
N ALA A 558 8.96 -40.04 -7.65
CA ALA A 558 8.70 -40.30 -6.24
C ALA A 558 9.46 -41.55 -5.71
N SER A 559 9.61 -42.58 -6.54
CA SER A 559 10.39 -43.78 -6.21
C SER A 559 11.88 -43.49 -5.94
N GLU A 560 12.47 -42.54 -6.65
CA GLU A 560 13.88 -42.16 -6.48
C GLU A 560 14.09 -41.39 -5.18
N LEU A 561 13.25 -40.38 -4.89
CA LEU A 561 13.35 -39.63 -3.64
C LEU A 561 13.09 -40.54 -2.44
N ALA A 562 12.09 -41.41 -2.52
CA ALA A 562 11.81 -42.42 -1.49
C ALA A 562 12.98 -43.38 -1.29
N ALA A 563 13.71 -43.73 -2.34
CA ALA A 563 14.88 -44.58 -2.23
C ALA A 563 16.07 -43.87 -1.59
N ILE A 564 16.27 -42.57 -1.88
CA ILE A 564 17.29 -41.72 -1.20
C ILE A 564 16.99 -41.68 0.29
N VAL A 565 15.73 -41.43 0.68
CA VAL A 565 15.28 -41.40 2.08
C VAL A 565 15.59 -42.74 2.76
N ARG A 566 15.18 -43.86 2.17
CA ARG A 566 15.48 -45.21 2.74
C ARG A 566 16.97 -45.47 2.88
N THR A 567 17.77 -45.16 1.86
CA THR A 567 19.22 -45.32 1.91
C THR A 567 19.85 -44.50 3.00
N THR A 568 19.35 -43.28 3.24
CA THR A 568 19.76 -42.41 4.35
C THR A 568 19.47 -43.07 5.71
N HIS A 569 18.25 -43.58 5.90
CA HIS A 569 17.83 -44.26 7.13
C HIS A 569 18.61 -45.56 7.38
N ASP A 570 18.83 -46.35 6.33
CA ASP A 570 19.60 -47.61 6.40
C ASP A 570 21.05 -47.33 6.87
N ALA A 571 21.60 -46.19 6.57
CA ALA A 571 22.90 -45.72 7.01
C ALA A 571 22.87 -45.04 8.40
N GLY A 572 21.74 -45.00 9.09
CA GLY A 572 21.55 -44.34 10.38
C GLY A 572 21.54 -42.82 10.36
N GLY A 573 21.37 -42.20 9.18
CA GLY A 573 21.24 -40.76 9.01
C GLY A 573 19.78 -40.30 9.02
N LEU A 574 19.56 -39.00 9.13
CA LEU A 574 18.25 -38.35 9.02
C LEU A 574 18.06 -37.68 7.67
N PHE A 575 16.84 -37.66 7.16
CA PHE A 575 16.48 -36.94 5.94
C PHE A 575 15.88 -35.57 6.27
N VAL A 576 16.49 -34.51 5.74
CA VAL A 576 16.05 -33.13 5.90
C VAL A 576 15.44 -32.65 4.56
N ALA A 577 14.13 -32.34 4.58
CA ALA A 577 13.47 -31.71 3.47
C ALA A 577 13.60 -30.18 3.60
N ASP A 578 14.36 -29.57 2.71
CA ASP A 578 14.50 -28.11 2.62
C ASP A 578 13.37 -27.52 1.78
N GLU A 579 12.28 -27.11 2.44
CA GLU A 579 11.09 -26.51 1.82
C GLU A 579 11.19 -24.98 1.63
N VAL A 580 12.36 -24.40 1.84
CA VAL A 580 12.62 -22.96 1.75
C VAL A 580 12.33 -22.40 0.36
N GLN A 581 12.42 -23.21 -0.70
CA GLN A 581 12.08 -22.79 -2.07
C GLN A 581 10.82 -23.46 -2.62
N ALA A 582 10.61 -24.71 -2.34
CA ALA A 582 9.54 -25.53 -2.94
C ALA A 582 8.23 -25.53 -2.13
N GLY A 583 8.27 -25.13 -0.86
CA GLY A 583 7.13 -25.10 0.04
C GLY A 583 6.12 -23.98 -0.21
N HIS A 584 5.14 -23.90 0.69
CA HIS A 584 4.05 -22.92 0.68
C HIS A 584 3.16 -22.99 -0.58
N GLY A 585 2.84 -24.22 -1.02
CA GLY A 585 1.90 -24.43 -2.13
C GLY A 585 2.50 -24.25 -3.54
N ARG A 586 3.81 -23.96 -3.64
CA ARG A 586 4.51 -23.66 -4.89
C ARG A 586 4.31 -24.70 -5.99
N THR A 587 4.29 -25.99 -5.62
CA THR A 587 4.15 -27.11 -6.55
C THR A 587 2.72 -27.35 -7.03
N GLY A 588 1.72 -26.72 -6.41
CA GLY A 588 0.33 -26.78 -6.81
C GLY A 588 -0.42 -28.07 -6.35
N GLU A 589 0.23 -28.95 -5.61
CA GLU A 589 -0.38 -30.21 -5.15
C GLU A 589 -0.62 -30.22 -3.65
N HIS A 590 0.37 -29.78 -2.88
CA HIS A 590 0.36 -29.76 -1.42
C HIS A 590 1.00 -28.45 -0.92
N LEU A 591 0.77 -28.11 0.35
CA LEU A 591 1.45 -26.99 1.00
C LEU A 591 2.97 -27.22 1.03
N TRP A 592 3.43 -28.46 1.21
CA TRP A 592 4.83 -28.87 1.28
C TRP A 592 5.17 -29.80 0.11
N ALA A 593 6.24 -29.52 -0.60
CA ALA A 593 6.61 -30.26 -1.81
C ALA A 593 6.96 -31.73 -1.53
N PHE A 594 7.56 -32.06 -0.40
CA PHE A 594 7.91 -33.45 -0.05
C PHE A 594 6.67 -34.36 -0.01
N ALA A 595 5.48 -33.82 0.31
CA ALA A 595 4.25 -34.60 0.36
C ALA A 595 3.83 -35.18 -1.03
N SER A 596 4.19 -34.47 -2.11
CA SER A 596 3.94 -34.93 -3.48
C SER A 596 4.73 -36.21 -3.85
N TYR A 597 5.73 -36.55 -3.06
CA TYR A 597 6.56 -37.73 -3.28
C TYR A 597 6.19 -38.91 -2.35
N GLY A 598 5.22 -38.74 -1.45
CA GLY A 598 4.82 -39.76 -0.50
C GLY A 598 5.96 -40.11 0.50
N VAL A 599 6.87 -39.25 0.76
CA VAL A 599 7.96 -39.41 1.73
C VAL A 599 7.65 -38.67 3.01
N THR A 600 8.14 -39.18 4.16
CA THR A 600 8.10 -38.49 5.43
C THR A 600 9.54 -38.16 5.83
N PRO A 601 9.92 -36.86 5.82
CA PRO A 601 11.22 -36.43 6.29
C PRO A 601 11.31 -36.50 7.82
N ASP A 602 12.52 -36.55 8.35
CA ASP A 602 12.76 -36.45 9.79
C ASP A 602 12.75 -34.98 10.27
N LEU A 603 13.19 -34.08 9.38
CA LEU A 603 13.20 -32.66 9.61
C LEU A 603 12.72 -31.93 8.36
N VAL A 604 11.93 -30.85 8.56
CA VAL A 604 11.47 -29.94 7.50
C VAL A 604 11.98 -28.55 7.84
N THR A 605 12.60 -27.86 6.89
CA THR A 605 13.06 -26.49 7.08
C THR A 605 12.28 -25.52 6.18
N LEU A 606 11.85 -24.41 6.75
CA LEU A 606 11.02 -23.39 6.14
C LEU A 606 11.72 -22.02 6.16
N GLY A 607 11.38 -21.15 5.23
CA GLY A 607 11.91 -19.78 5.19
C GLY A 607 11.30 -18.98 4.05
N LYS A 608 12.06 -18.10 3.41
CA LYS A 608 11.68 -17.22 2.27
C LYS A 608 10.20 -16.81 2.20
N PRO A 609 9.26 -17.67 1.71
CA PRO A 609 7.84 -17.34 1.55
C PRO A 609 7.10 -17.12 2.87
N MET A 610 7.58 -17.74 3.95
CA MET A 610 6.85 -17.91 5.21
C MET A 610 6.26 -16.60 5.77
N GLY A 611 6.94 -15.47 5.63
CA GLY A 611 6.49 -14.16 6.10
C GLY A 611 6.21 -13.15 4.98
N ASN A 612 6.10 -13.58 3.72
CA ASN A 612 5.89 -12.72 2.55
C ASN A 612 6.88 -11.52 2.50
N GLY A 613 8.14 -11.76 2.87
CA GLY A 613 9.19 -10.75 2.97
C GLY A 613 9.54 -10.34 4.40
N TYR A 614 8.70 -10.64 5.39
CA TYR A 614 9.07 -10.48 6.79
C TYR A 614 10.00 -11.63 7.24
N PRO A 615 11.10 -11.34 7.98
CA PRO A 615 12.06 -12.38 8.40
C PRO A 615 11.43 -13.38 9.37
N VAL A 616 11.13 -14.58 8.90
CA VAL A 616 10.65 -15.71 9.69
C VAL A 616 11.02 -17.02 9.00
N ALA A 617 11.40 -17.99 9.77
CA ALA A 617 11.75 -19.34 9.32
C ALA A 617 11.50 -20.36 10.44
N ALA A 618 11.46 -21.63 10.09
CA ALA A 618 11.20 -22.69 11.06
C ALA A 618 11.96 -23.99 10.71
N THR A 619 12.25 -24.79 11.73
CA THR A 619 12.59 -26.19 11.62
C THR A 619 11.51 -26.99 12.32
N ILE A 620 10.90 -27.97 11.63
CA ILE A 620 9.86 -28.85 12.17
C ILE A 620 10.44 -30.27 12.23
N THR A 621 10.23 -30.95 13.35
CA THR A 621 10.78 -32.29 13.58
C THR A 621 9.97 -33.04 14.64
N ARG A 622 10.44 -34.23 15.05
CA ARG A 622 9.88 -35.01 16.15
C ARG A 622 10.45 -34.56 17.51
N ALA A 623 9.62 -34.56 18.53
CA ALA A 623 10.03 -34.20 19.91
C ALA A 623 11.25 -34.96 20.36
N GLU A 624 11.35 -36.28 20.09
CA GLU A 624 12.50 -37.11 20.48
C GLU A 624 13.86 -36.63 19.96
N ILE A 625 13.87 -36.00 18.76
CA ILE A 625 15.09 -35.44 18.18
C ILE A 625 15.50 -34.17 18.90
N VAL A 626 14.53 -33.35 19.30
CA VAL A 626 14.75 -32.13 20.08
C VAL A 626 15.19 -32.48 21.48
N ASP A 627 14.56 -33.47 22.14
CA ASP A 627 14.91 -33.91 23.49
C ASP A 627 16.34 -34.44 23.53
N ARG A 628 16.76 -35.20 22.53
CA ARG A 628 18.15 -35.67 22.43
C ARG A 628 19.15 -34.50 22.31
N PHE A 629 18.83 -33.47 21.58
CA PHE A 629 19.65 -32.25 21.49
C PHE A 629 19.67 -31.48 22.81
N ALA A 630 18.56 -31.46 23.55
CA ALA A 630 18.47 -30.76 24.84
C ALA A 630 19.48 -31.27 25.89
N ASP A 631 19.95 -32.54 25.76
CA ASP A 631 21.02 -33.09 26.58
C ASP A 631 22.40 -32.43 26.31
N GLU A 632 22.61 -31.95 25.09
CA GLU A 632 23.87 -31.35 24.64
C GLU A 632 23.89 -29.82 24.73
N GLY A 633 22.70 -29.16 24.73
CA GLY A 633 22.60 -27.72 24.75
C GLY A 633 21.19 -27.20 24.67
N ARG A 634 21.07 -25.87 24.64
CA ARG A 634 19.79 -25.17 24.48
C ARG A 634 19.89 -24.17 23.36
N LEU A 635 18.77 -23.96 22.68
CA LEU A 635 18.63 -22.94 21.63
C LEU A 635 17.89 -21.72 22.18
N PHE A 636 18.41 -20.55 21.83
CA PHE A 636 17.73 -19.29 22.04
C PHE A 636 18.04 -18.37 20.87
N SER A 637 16.98 -17.85 20.22
CA SER A 637 17.05 -16.81 19.22
C SER A 637 16.30 -15.58 19.75
N THR A 638 16.95 -14.43 19.78
CA THR A 638 16.34 -13.20 20.29
C THR A 638 15.11 -12.81 19.47
N PHE A 639 15.19 -12.98 18.15
CA PHE A 639 14.12 -12.56 17.24
C PHE A 639 13.29 -13.72 16.67
N GLY A 640 13.78 -14.98 16.82
CA GLY A 640 13.04 -16.15 16.34
C GLY A 640 11.71 -16.28 17.06
N GLY A 641 10.63 -16.36 16.29
CA GLY A 641 9.26 -16.50 16.80
C GLY A 641 8.71 -15.24 17.47
N ASN A 642 9.26 -14.04 17.20
CA ASN A 642 8.66 -12.81 17.72
C ASN A 642 7.21 -12.62 17.22
N PRO A 643 6.34 -11.90 18.00
CA PRO A 643 4.92 -11.81 17.70
C PRO A 643 4.61 -11.27 16.30
N VAL A 644 5.39 -10.30 15.80
CA VAL A 644 5.16 -9.70 14.48
C VAL A 644 5.49 -10.69 13.37
N ALA A 645 6.61 -11.43 13.50
CA ALA A 645 6.98 -12.46 12.55
C ALA A 645 5.93 -13.60 12.50
N ALA A 646 5.45 -14.02 13.68
CA ALA A 646 4.41 -15.04 13.79
C ALA A 646 3.10 -14.59 13.15
N SER A 647 2.68 -13.35 13.41
CA SER A 647 1.46 -12.78 12.80
C SER A 647 1.56 -12.64 11.28
N ALA A 648 2.75 -12.28 10.76
CA ALA A 648 2.98 -12.25 9.31
C ALA A 648 2.84 -13.63 8.69
N ALA A 649 3.43 -14.67 9.31
CA ALA A 649 3.38 -16.04 8.80
C ALA A 649 1.97 -16.64 8.88
N LEU A 650 1.22 -16.40 9.95
CA LEU A 650 -0.18 -16.79 10.06
C LEU A 650 -1.02 -16.16 8.94
N ALA A 651 -0.86 -14.86 8.71
CA ALA A 651 -1.58 -14.18 7.63
C ALA A 651 -1.23 -14.74 6.24
N VAL A 652 0.02 -15.17 6.01
CA VAL A 652 0.41 -15.83 4.76
C VAL A 652 -0.32 -17.16 4.59
N LEU A 653 -0.36 -17.99 5.62
CA LEU A 653 -1.08 -19.28 5.58
C LEU A 653 -2.58 -19.08 5.33
N ASP A 654 -3.20 -18.10 6.00
CA ASP A 654 -4.60 -17.77 5.82
C ASP A 654 -4.90 -17.30 4.38
N VAL A 655 -4.03 -16.47 3.79
CA VAL A 655 -4.19 -16.02 2.40
C VAL A 655 -4.06 -17.19 1.42
N ILE A 656 -3.07 -18.08 1.62
CA ILE A 656 -2.90 -19.28 0.77
C ILE A 656 -4.17 -20.13 0.77
N ASP A 657 -4.78 -20.37 1.92
CA ASP A 657 -5.97 -21.18 2.06
C ASP A 657 -7.21 -20.45 1.50
N ASP A 658 -7.48 -19.23 1.95
CA ASP A 658 -8.71 -18.49 1.61
C ASP A 658 -8.78 -18.12 0.11
N GLU A 659 -7.63 -17.77 -0.49
CA GLU A 659 -7.54 -17.41 -1.91
C GLU A 659 -7.23 -18.63 -2.80
N ARG A 660 -7.17 -19.83 -2.22
CA ARG A 660 -6.96 -21.11 -2.92
C ARG A 660 -5.72 -21.08 -3.81
N LEU A 661 -4.62 -20.57 -3.27
CA LEU A 661 -3.41 -20.30 -4.06
C LEU A 661 -2.66 -21.58 -4.46
N ILE A 662 -2.88 -22.71 -3.78
CA ILE A 662 -2.35 -24.02 -4.19
C ILE A 662 -3.00 -24.48 -5.50
N GLU A 663 -4.32 -24.39 -5.59
CA GLU A 663 -5.07 -24.73 -6.81
C GLU A 663 -4.75 -23.76 -7.96
N ASN A 664 -4.55 -22.47 -7.63
CA ASN A 664 -4.10 -21.50 -8.62
C ASN A 664 -2.72 -21.88 -9.18
N ALA A 665 -1.77 -22.25 -8.31
CA ALA A 665 -0.45 -22.70 -8.72
C ALA A 665 -0.49 -23.95 -9.61
N ALA A 666 -1.41 -24.89 -9.34
CA ALA A 666 -1.63 -26.08 -10.17
C ALA A 666 -2.16 -25.69 -11.56
N THR A 667 -3.19 -24.86 -11.60
CA THR A 667 -3.91 -24.50 -12.84
C THR A 667 -3.03 -23.64 -13.75
N VAL A 668 -2.54 -22.49 -13.23
CA VAL A 668 -1.72 -21.55 -13.99
C VAL A 668 -0.36 -22.16 -14.33
N GLY A 669 0.24 -22.92 -13.39
CA GLY A 669 1.49 -23.64 -13.63
C GLY A 669 1.38 -24.68 -14.74
N SER A 670 0.27 -25.43 -14.80
CA SER A 670 0.02 -26.39 -15.87
C SER A 670 -0.18 -25.73 -17.23
N ARG A 671 -0.82 -24.54 -17.27
CA ARG A 671 -0.95 -23.73 -18.49
C ARG A 671 0.42 -23.25 -18.95
N LEU A 672 1.18 -22.60 -18.05
CA LEU A 672 2.52 -22.08 -18.32
C LEU A 672 3.42 -23.19 -18.88
N ARG A 673 3.47 -24.34 -18.22
CA ARG A 673 4.31 -25.45 -18.63
C ARG A 673 3.92 -25.99 -20.01
N ARG A 674 2.62 -26.19 -20.26
CA ARG A 674 2.14 -26.67 -21.56
C ARG A 674 2.52 -25.72 -22.70
N ALA A 675 2.34 -24.40 -22.49
CA ALA A 675 2.71 -23.42 -23.50
C ALA A 675 4.24 -23.37 -23.75
N LEU A 676 5.06 -23.58 -22.70
CA LEU A 676 6.52 -23.71 -22.84
C LEU A 676 6.91 -25.06 -23.53
N ASP A 677 6.21 -26.15 -23.27
CA ASP A 677 6.41 -27.42 -23.97
C ASP A 677 6.05 -27.29 -25.48
N GLU A 678 4.99 -26.55 -25.81
CA GLU A 678 4.66 -26.20 -27.20
C GLU A 678 5.78 -25.36 -27.82
N LEU A 679 6.27 -24.34 -27.14
CA LEU A 679 7.37 -23.51 -27.60
C LEU A 679 8.63 -24.34 -27.86
N HIS A 680 8.94 -25.32 -27.00
CA HIS A 680 10.05 -26.25 -27.19
C HIS A 680 9.97 -27.01 -28.52
N THR A 681 8.76 -27.35 -29.00
CA THR A 681 8.61 -28.05 -30.32
C THR A 681 9.00 -27.18 -31.52
N HIS A 682 9.06 -25.87 -31.34
CA HIS A 682 9.36 -24.89 -32.41
C HIS A 682 10.74 -24.22 -32.28
N HIS A 683 11.39 -24.30 -31.11
CA HIS A 683 12.69 -23.67 -30.86
C HIS A 683 13.73 -24.70 -30.42
N ALA A 684 14.65 -25.05 -31.31
CA ALA A 684 15.74 -25.97 -31.01
C ALA A 684 16.73 -25.48 -29.94
N ALA A 685 16.66 -24.19 -29.59
CA ALA A 685 17.42 -23.60 -28.48
C ALA A 685 16.93 -24.05 -27.09
N ILE A 686 15.70 -24.56 -26.96
CA ILE A 686 15.17 -25.16 -25.74
C ILE A 686 15.55 -26.62 -25.71
N VAL A 687 16.24 -27.06 -24.66
CA VAL A 687 16.67 -28.45 -24.46
C VAL A 687 15.60 -29.27 -23.70
N GLU A 688 15.04 -28.66 -22.65
CA GLU A 688 14.04 -29.32 -21.79
C GLU A 688 13.20 -28.28 -21.05
N VAL A 689 11.92 -28.57 -20.86
CA VAL A 689 11.02 -27.84 -19.95
C VAL A 689 10.64 -28.76 -18.81
N ARG A 690 10.83 -28.34 -17.57
CA ARG A 690 10.58 -29.14 -16.37
C ARG A 690 10.07 -28.33 -15.18
N GLY A 691 9.54 -28.99 -14.16
CA GLY A 691 9.04 -28.34 -12.95
C GLY A 691 7.62 -28.78 -12.59
N ARG A 692 7.07 -28.18 -11.50
CA ARG A 692 5.72 -28.41 -10.98
C ARG A 692 5.07 -27.11 -10.54
N GLY A 693 3.78 -26.96 -10.76
CA GLY A 693 3.05 -25.75 -10.38
C GLY A 693 3.72 -24.47 -10.91
N LEU A 694 3.88 -23.49 -10.07
CA LEU A 694 4.56 -22.24 -10.38
C LEU A 694 6.07 -22.27 -10.04
N LEU A 695 6.71 -23.39 -10.29
CA LEU A 695 8.16 -23.58 -10.25
C LEU A 695 8.59 -24.26 -11.54
N VAL A 696 9.01 -23.49 -12.53
CA VAL A 696 9.31 -23.99 -13.89
C VAL A 696 10.73 -23.60 -14.29
N GLY A 697 11.46 -24.58 -14.85
CA GLY A 697 12.78 -24.43 -15.46
C GLY A 697 12.69 -24.67 -16.97
N VAL A 698 13.32 -23.79 -17.75
CA VAL A 698 13.50 -23.97 -19.20
C VAL A 698 15.01 -24.02 -19.46
N GLU A 699 15.51 -25.21 -19.77
CA GLU A 699 16.92 -25.42 -20.09
C GLU A 699 17.21 -25.01 -21.54
N LEU A 700 18.17 -24.14 -21.71
CA LEU A 700 18.65 -23.67 -23.01
C LEU A 700 20.00 -24.32 -23.36
N VAL A 701 20.36 -24.27 -24.64
CA VAL A 701 21.58 -24.90 -25.17
C VAL A 701 22.86 -24.35 -24.51
N ASP A 702 22.88 -23.10 -24.08
CA ASP A 702 24.03 -22.53 -23.40
C ASP A 702 23.67 -21.36 -22.45
N ALA A 703 24.61 -21.01 -21.56
CA ALA A 703 24.48 -19.97 -20.56
C ALA A 703 24.46 -18.55 -21.15
N ALA A 704 25.09 -18.31 -22.28
CA ALA A 704 25.15 -16.98 -22.89
C ALA A 704 23.78 -16.62 -23.47
N LEU A 705 23.14 -17.56 -24.14
CA LEU A 705 21.76 -17.42 -24.61
C LEU A 705 20.80 -17.19 -23.44
N ALA A 706 20.92 -18.00 -22.38
CA ALA A 706 20.08 -17.84 -21.18
C ALA A 706 20.24 -16.46 -20.52
N ALA A 707 21.47 -15.94 -20.47
CA ALA A 707 21.73 -14.59 -19.99
C ALA A 707 21.11 -13.52 -20.89
N GLY A 708 21.20 -13.69 -22.20
CA GLY A 708 20.60 -12.79 -23.19
C GLY A 708 19.07 -12.75 -23.07
N VAL A 709 18.43 -13.90 -22.94
CA VAL A 709 16.98 -14.01 -22.72
C VAL A 709 16.55 -13.31 -21.44
N VAL A 710 17.25 -13.55 -20.32
CA VAL A 710 16.91 -12.92 -19.03
C VAL A 710 17.05 -11.40 -19.09
N ASP A 711 18.11 -10.87 -19.69
CA ASP A 711 18.30 -9.43 -19.86
C ASP A 711 17.27 -8.84 -20.85
N GLY A 712 16.93 -9.56 -21.91
CA GLY A 712 15.91 -9.16 -22.90
C GLY A 712 14.51 -9.05 -22.25
N LEU A 713 14.09 -10.07 -21.50
CA LEU A 713 12.82 -10.04 -20.78
C LEU A 713 12.78 -8.89 -19.76
N ARG A 714 13.87 -8.63 -19.04
CA ARG A 714 13.96 -7.49 -18.14
C ARG A 714 13.72 -6.17 -18.89
N ASP A 715 14.26 -6.02 -20.10
CA ASP A 715 14.05 -4.84 -20.93
C ASP A 715 12.61 -4.75 -21.46
N ASP A 716 11.95 -5.88 -21.69
CA ASP A 716 10.54 -6.00 -22.06
C ASP A 716 9.58 -5.90 -20.85
N GLY A 717 10.13 -5.67 -19.64
CA GLY A 717 9.35 -5.47 -18.42
C GLY A 717 8.90 -6.75 -17.72
N ILE A 718 9.68 -7.85 -17.87
CA ILE A 718 9.44 -9.13 -17.20
C ILE A 718 10.71 -9.57 -16.48
N LEU A 719 10.57 -9.94 -15.21
CA LEU A 719 11.69 -10.39 -14.39
C LEU A 719 11.65 -11.91 -14.24
N ILE A 720 12.69 -12.59 -14.70
CA ILE A 720 12.99 -14.00 -14.44
C ILE A 720 14.45 -14.15 -14.00
N GLY A 721 14.81 -15.33 -13.50
CA GLY A 721 16.21 -15.62 -13.13
C GLY A 721 16.83 -16.74 -13.93
N ARG A 722 18.04 -17.16 -13.52
CA ARG A 722 18.74 -18.33 -14.02
C ARG A 722 19.11 -19.25 -12.87
N THR A 723 19.32 -20.53 -13.14
CA THR A 723 19.74 -21.56 -12.20
C THR A 723 20.48 -22.69 -12.91
N GLY A 724 20.84 -23.73 -12.18
CA GLY A 724 21.58 -24.87 -12.69
C GLY A 724 23.10 -24.63 -12.71
N ARG A 725 23.86 -25.72 -12.67
CA ARG A 725 25.33 -25.70 -12.59
C ARG A 725 25.96 -24.86 -13.70
N ASP A 726 25.46 -24.96 -14.90
CA ASP A 726 26.01 -24.27 -16.07
C ASP A 726 25.34 -22.91 -16.30
N GLY A 727 24.33 -22.52 -15.47
CA GLY A 727 23.63 -21.24 -15.57
C GLY A 727 22.78 -21.07 -16.82
N ASN A 728 22.42 -22.16 -17.49
CA ASN A 728 21.67 -22.23 -18.74
C ASN A 728 20.18 -22.51 -18.58
N VAL A 729 19.67 -22.59 -17.32
CA VAL A 729 18.26 -22.85 -17.05
C VAL A 729 17.56 -21.55 -16.66
N LEU A 730 16.57 -21.13 -17.45
CA LEU A 730 15.68 -20.04 -17.07
C LEU A 730 14.84 -20.49 -15.88
N LYS A 731 14.78 -19.65 -14.84
CA LYS A 731 14.08 -19.91 -13.59
C LYS A 731 12.83 -19.04 -13.48
N ILE A 732 11.67 -19.66 -13.61
CA ILE A 732 10.35 -19.00 -13.51
C ILE A 732 9.70 -19.44 -12.21
N ARG A 733 9.47 -18.48 -11.29
CA ARG A 733 9.04 -18.75 -9.91
C ARG A 733 8.29 -17.55 -9.33
N PRO A 734 7.14 -17.17 -9.94
CA PRO A 734 6.38 -15.97 -9.56
C PRO A 734 5.71 -16.11 -8.19
N PRO A 735 5.13 -15.02 -7.63
CA PRO A 735 4.14 -15.11 -6.56
C PRO A 735 2.96 -16.04 -6.96
N LEU A 736 2.33 -16.68 -5.97
CA LEU A 736 1.24 -17.64 -6.25
C LEU A 736 -0.05 -17.00 -6.79
N VAL A 737 -0.19 -15.69 -6.66
CA VAL A 737 -1.29 -14.89 -7.24
C VAL A 737 -1.11 -14.62 -8.75
N PHE A 738 -0.15 -15.29 -9.39
CA PHE A 738 0.08 -15.23 -10.83
C PHE A 738 -1.12 -15.75 -11.59
N ALA A 739 -1.58 -15.05 -12.64
CA ALA A 739 -2.74 -15.40 -13.42
C ALA A 739 -2.35 -15.92 -14.82
N ASP A 740 -3.32 -16.48 -15.54
CA ASP A 740 -3.16 -17.04 -16.89
C ASP A 740 -2.58 -16.00 -17.87
N GLU A 741 -3.06 -14.76 -17.83
CA GLU A 741 -2.58 -13.67 -18.67
C GLU A 741 -1.09 -13.33 -18.43
N HIS A 742 -0.64 -13.47 -17.19
CA HIS A 742 0.77 -13.27 -16.84
C HIS A 742 1.63 -14.42 -17.40
N ALA A 743 1.13 -15.66 -17.33
CA ALA A 743 1.80 -16.83 -17.89
C ALA A 743 1.95 -16.69 -19.42
N ASP A 744 0.88 -16.31 -20.12
CA ASP A 744 0.88 -16.11 -21.56
C ASP A 744 1.89 -15.01 -21.96
N ARG A 745 1.95 -13.91 -21.18
CA ARG A 745 2.92 -12.84 -21.42
C ARG A 745 4.36 -13.29 -21.25
N VAL A 746 4.66 -14.12 -20.25
CA VAL A 746 6.01 -14.68 -20.05
C VAL A 746 6.41 -15.58 -21.21
N VAL A 747 5.51 -16.45 -21.67
CA VAL A 747 5.77 -17.37 -22.78
C VAL A 747 6.02 -16.59 -24.08
N ALA A 748 5.18 -15.61 -24.41
CA ALA A 748 5.36 -14.77 -25.59
C ALA A 748 6.70 -14.04 -25.56
N ALA A 749 7.08 -13.46 -24.41
CA ALA A 749 8.35 -12.74 -24.28
C ALA A 749 9.57 -13.68 -24.40
N ILE A 750 9.49 -14.92 -23.91
CA ILE A 750 10.55 -15.93 -24.11
C ILE A 750 10.68 -16.27 -25.59
N ALA A 751 9.55 -16.49 -26.30
CA ALA A 751 9.55 -16.76 -27.73
C ALA A 751 10.22 -15.61 -28.50
N ASP A 752 9.77 -14.38 -28.27
CA ASP A 752 10.34 -13.18 -28.90
C ASP A 752 11.85 -13.01 -28.61
N ALA A 753 12.28 -13.34 -27.38
CA ALA A 753 13.69 -13.25 -27.02
C ALA A 753 14.54 -14.33 -27.71
N LEU A 754 14.01 -15.54 -27.88
CA LEU A 754 14.68 -16.63 -28.62
C LEU A 754 14.74 -16.34 -30.12
N ASP A 755 13.74 -15.68 -30.71
CA ASP A 755 13.74 -15.29 -32.12
C ASP A 755 14.74 -14.14 -32.43
N ARG A 756 15.06 -13.32 -31.42
CA ARG A 756 16.03 -12.23 -31.53
C ARG A 756 17.50 -12.67 -31.38
N GLY A 757 17.75 -13.80 -30.74
CA GLY A 757 19.10 -14.33 -30.46
C GLY A 757 19.50 -15.41 -31.41
#